data_7479bc124bf5cb54496e818e54fee6e7
#
_entry.id   7479bc124bf5cb54496e818e54fee6e7
#
_cell.length_a   1.000
_cell.length_b   1.000
_cell.length_c   1.000
_cell.angle_alpha   90.00
_cell.angle_beta   90.00
_cell.angle_gamma   90.00
#
_symmetry.space_group_name_H-M   'P 1'
#
loop_
_entity.id
_entity.type
_entity.pdbx_description
1 polymer ?
#
loop_
_entity_poly.entity_id
_entity_poly.type
_entity_poly.pdbx_seq_one_letter_code
_entity_poly.pdbx_strand_id
1 'polypeptide(L)'
;MKPPARALAGNLIWSADGGVWALWRVRPFAHAYCTTTERLAVHARLRGLLIGLPEQSMLLSVCERVEPWDVAADMADGVDLGEHQAWAEACRMTVTALTGQDLYRRRHYLAVELPGERRRAPWRRALRTAALDVVSTLGLAPAGVDQAEIASSRRQAQRLQVGLAQHIALEPVTTGEIRWLYARALRRGGQEPAFDQSWKPPRPARHDGAGGLLAPLVDAVVKEGGYRDDPDRPRHRRYVRIDSGRESTYATYLVVGDMPHQFTFPDGGGEWLTHLDDVGVPIDWCVRVRSIPNSEAQAKLRRQHRQLIGQVDEYDGEVSGAPPSLAEAITAIDDQRANLTANPAEPELQATTILSIADRDLDALEDRAEAITALFEPHDYGIFRPTGGQLALLRSMLPGTTTAPVCRDYTQFLLPGDLAAGAPYCGADLGDPCGLLLGFRVDTGTPTPVLLDPTYGPSVGRTASLAAVGALGSGKSYFLKRLCWDTIARGGQVVTIDRTAIGEYVTFADTTPGRCQVIRLSADSDVCLDPLRCFAGDERITVTLGFLSLLAGCSGRSEEGAALAEAVHHIAADSARLGDVIDHLHHAGDSTTRPDPAARSLARRLDHYRRLGPGRLAFGDGDPVQLDADFLVFWAPHLALADRDTLINEHLARQMLPEEILGHALIYLVAAVSRRVVFSNPTRFGAALYDEAWVLLASPYGQRLVLEGIRDGRKHNGAIWLASQHPNDLGAGELVDLLGTRLVFRQSHGAIDPATEFLGVAGSDDATEILRRGLPTGRCLLRDVRDRLGLVDIIPPISDAARQAADTTPTQQPTRSVTAQVDTSRPPQASDRTPPGSARTPTPQPPGPRRRRRTPLANVLDDTTGPT
;
A
#
# COMPACT_ATOMS: atom_id res chain seq x y z
N MET A 1 -18.26 31.61 8.55
CA MET A 1 -17.13 31.53 9.51
C MET A 1 -16.00 32.45 9.02
N LYS A 2 -15.33 33.21 9.91
CA LYS A 2 -14.12 33.98 9.47
C LYS A 2 -13.01 32.99 9.08
N PRO A 3 -12.25 33.26 7.99
CA PRO A 3 -11.16 32.39 7.58
C PRO A 3 -10.13 32.26 8.71
N PRO A 4 -9.58 31.05 8.95
CA PRO A 4 -8.60 30.84 10.02
C PRO A 4 -7.25 31.49 9.74
N ALA A 5 -6.95 31.78 8.49
CA ALA A 5 -5.71 32.36 8.04
C ALA A 5 -5.95 33.73 7.35
N ARG A 6 -5.06 34.67 7.57
CA ARG A 6 -5.00 35.94 6.85
C ARG A 6 -4.09 35.91 5.62
N ALA A 7 -3.08 35.04 5.62
CA ALA A 7 -2.16 34.86 4.50
C ALA A 7 -1.56 33.46 4.48
N LEU A 8 -1.18 33.02 3.28
CA LEU A 8 -0.53 31.72 3.04
C LEU A 8 0.69 31.88 2.15
N ALA A 9 1.80 31.15 2.44
CA ALA A 9 2.99 31.14 1.61
C ALA A 9 3.73 29.80 1.71
N GLY A 10 3.60 28.94 0.70
CA GLY A 10 4.09 27.56 0.79
C GLY A 10 3.38 26.83 1.90
N ASN A 11 4.14 26.25 2.82
CA ASN A 11 3.62 25.55 4.00
C ASN A 11 3.38 26.43 5.24
N LEU A 12 3.43 27.75 5.07
CA LEU A 12 3.27 28.72 6.16
C LEU A 12 1.87 29.32 6.16
N ILE A 13 1.32 29.47 7.39
CA ILE A 13 -0.01 30.02 7.66
C ILE A 13 0.15 31.18 8.63
N TRP A 14 -0.19 32.39 8.20
CA TRP A 14 -0.37 33.52 9.09
C TRP A 14 -1.79 33.50 9.63
N SER A 15 -1.92 33.10 10.87
CA SER A 15 -3.20 32.94 11.54
C SER A 15 -3.97 34.27 11.66
N ALA A 16 -5.28 34.21 11.58
CA ALA A 16 -6.16 35.30 11.98
C ALA A 16 -5.98 35.70 13.46
N ASP A 17 -5.57 34.74 14.30
CA ASP A 17 -5.30 34.93 15.73
C ASP A 17 -3.89 35.51 16.01
N GLY A 18 -3.10 35.83 14.95
CA GLY A 18 -1.84 36.55 15.01
C GLY A 18 -0.56 35.71 15.15
N GLY A 19 -0.65 34.37 15.16
CA GLY A 19 0.49 33.46 15.11
C GLY A 19 0.95 33.15 13.69
N VAL A 20 2.14 32.56 13.54
CA VAL A 20 2.63 31.97 12.29
C VAL A 20 2.78 30.48 12.53
N TRP A 21 2.14 29.70 11.66
CA TRP A 21 2.17 28.24 11.74
C TRP A 21 2.88 27.66 10.53
N ALA A 22 3.59 26.58 10.73
CA ALA A 22 4.12 25.75 9.64
C ALA A 22 3.36 24.41 9.62
N LEU A 23 3.03 23.95 8.41
CA LEU A 23 2.29 22.72 8.20
C LEU A 23 3.10 21.76 7.31
N TRP A 24 3.19 20.51 7.72
CA TRP A 24 3.81 19.43 6.96
C TRP A 24 2.84 18.27 6.82
N ARG A 25 2.92 17.60 5.68
CA ARG A 25 2.38 16.25 5.51
C ARG A 25 3.31 15.29 6.22
N VAL A 26 2.74 14.35 6.96
CA VAL A 26 3.47 13.32 7.70
C VAL A 26 3.36 12.01 6.96
N ARG A 27 4.49 11.35 6.73
CA ARG A 27 4.48 9.98 6.24
C ARG A 27 4.21 9.05 7.42
N PRO A 28 3.13 8.23 7.38
CA PRO A 28 2.77 7.37 8.50
C PRO A 28 3.81 6.27 8.71
N PHE A 29 3.86 5.77 9.95
CA PHE A 29 4.60 4.57 10.30
C PHE A 29 3.80 3.33 9.93
N ALA A 30 4.48 2.28 9.47
CA ALA A 30 3.93 0.95 9.44
C ALA A 30 3.62 0.51 10.89
N HIS A 31 2.46 -0.10 11.09
CA HIS A 31 2.00 -0.51 12.42
C HIS A 31 1.25 -1.84 12.37
N ALA A 32 0.30 -1.98 11.45
CA ALA A 32 -0.43 -3.23 11.26
C ALA A 32 0.54 -4.38 10.93
N TYR A 33 0.35 -5.51 11.58
CA TYR A 33 1.15 -6.74 11.42
C TYR A 33 2.63 -6.61 11.81
N CYS A 34 3.04 -5.50 12.41
CA CYS A 34 4.40 -5.33 12.94
C CYS A 34 4.64 -6.21 14.18
N THR A 35 5.90 -6.61 14.36
CA THR A 35 6.31 -7.30 15.58
C THR A 35 6.32 -6.35 16.78
N THR A 36 6.23 -6.87 17.99
CA THR A 36 6.35 -6.09 19.24
C THR A 36 7.61 -5.23 19.25
N THR A 37 8.75 -5.72 18.76
CA THR A 37 10.00 -4.96 18.67
C THR A 37 9.89 -3.76 17.75
N GLU A 38 9.25 -3.93 16.58
CA GLU A 38 9.03 -2.85 15.62
C GLU A 38 8.06 -1.80 16.17
N ARG A 39 6.96 -2.22 16.84
CA ARG A 39 6.03 -1.30 17.52
C ARG A 39 6.73 -0.49 18.61
N LEU A 40 7.57 -1.12 19.44
CA LEU A 40 8.38 -0.42 20.44
C LEU A 40 9.36 0.58 19.81
N ALA A 41 9.96 0.26 18.67
CA ALA A 41 10.82 1.18 17.93
C ALA A 41 10.03 2.39 17.39
N VAL A 42 8.82 2.19 16.88
CA VAL A 42 7.91 3.26 16.44
C VAL A 42 7.52 4.14 17.64
N HIS A 43 7.14 3.54 18.77
CA HIS A 43 6.82 4.24 20.01
C HIS A 43 7.98 5.14 20.45
N ALA A 44 9.22 4.63 20.45
CA ALA A 44 10.40 5.41 20.82
C ALA A 44 10.62 6.62 19.88
N ARG A 45 10.39 6.45 18.57
CA ARG A 45 10.46 7.53 17.60
C ARG A 45 9.36 8.57 17.81
N LEU A 46 8.13 8.14 18.05
CA LEU A 46 7.00 9.04 18.37
C LEU A 46 7.24 9.81 19.66
N ARG A 47 7.75 9.15 20.71
CA ARG A 47 8.14 9.81 21.97
C ARG A 47 9.20 10.89 21.71
N GLY A 48 10.21 10.60 20.90
CA GLY A 48 11.23 11.57 20.51
C GLY A 48 10.66 12.76 19.73
N LEU A 49 9.72 12.51 18.80
CA LEU A 49 8.99 13.56 18.10
C LEU A 49 8.26 14.48 19.09
N LEU A 50 7.50 13.90 20.02
CA LEU A 50 6.66 14.63 20.98
C LEU A 50 7.49 15.46 21.96
N ILE A 51 8.67 14.98 22.37
CA ILE A 51 9.64 15.75 23.17
C ILE A 51 10.13 16.99 22.39
N GLY A 52 10.35 16.85 21.07
CA GLY A 52 10.84 17.91 20.20
C GLY A 52 9.79 18.94 19.76
N LEU A 53 8.52 18.76 20.11
CA LEU A 53 7.46 19.66 19.68
C LEU A 53 7.56 21.03 20.37
N PRO A 54 7.34 22.13 19.63
CA PRO A 54 7.15 23.46 20.20
C PRO A 54 5.90 23.54 21.11
N GLU A 55 5.82 24.65 21.88
CA GLU A 55 4.75 24.86 22.86
C GLU A 55 3.34 24.63 22.31
N GLN A 56 3.07 25.07 21.10
CA GLN A 56 1.76 24.90 20.45
C GLN A 56 1.91 24.06 19.19
N SER A 57 1.35 22.89 19.23
CA SER A 57 1.40 21.94 18.13
C SER A 57 0.05 21.29 17.90
N MET A 58 -0.14 20.73 16.73
CA MET A 58 -1.37 20.06 16.33
C MET A 58 -1.01 18.86 15.49
N LEU A 59 -1.36 17.68 15.97
CA LEU A 59 -1.37 16.45 15.20
C LEU A 59 -2.74 16.32 14.56
N LEU A 60 -2.80 16.18 13.25
CA LEU A 60 -4.06 16.11 12.51
C LEU A 60 -4.05 14.91 11.57
N SER A 61 -5.14 14.19 11.52
CA SER A 61 -5.39 13.14 10.55
C SER A 61 -6.77 13.35 9.94
N VAL A 62 -6.81 13.31 8.62
CA VAL A 62 -8.06 13.47 7.86
C VAL A 62 -8.29 12.24 6.97
N CYS A 63 -9.53 11.79 6.93
CA CYS A 63 -9.99 10.71 6.09
C CYS A 63 -10.60 11.32 4.83
N GLU A 64 -9.78 11.49 3.78
CA GLU A 64 -10.15 12.06 2.49
C GLU A 64 -11.04 11.09 1.73
N ARG A 65 -12.15 11.56 1.19
CA ARG A 65 -12.93 10.80 0.23
C ARG A 65 -12.21 10.76 -1.11
N VAL A 66 -11.99 9.56 -1.63
CA VAL A 66 -11.34 9.37 -2.93
C VAL A 66 -12.42 9.26 -4.00
N GLU A 67 -12.40 10.18 -4.95
CA GLU A 67 -13.31 10.11 -6.09
C GLU A 67 -12.81 9.10 -7.13
N PRO A 68 -13.70 8.39 -7.86
CA PRO A 68 -13.29 7.42 -8.88
C PRO A 68 -12.33 7.98 -9.94
N TRP A 69 -12.46 9.28 -10.25
CA TRP A 69 -11.58 9.99 -11.19
C TRP A 69 -10.18 10.20 -10.66
N ASP A 70 -10.00 10.35 -9.33
CA ASP A 70 -8.67 10.47 -8.74
C ASP A 70 -7.92 9.14 -8.86
N VAL A 71 -8.61 8.00 -8.63
CA VAL A 71 -8.02 6.67 -8.83
C VAL A 71 -7.62 6.48 -10.29
N ALA A 72 -8.48 6.86 -11.24
CA ALA A 72 -8.16 6.74 -12.66
C ALA A 72 -7.02 7.67 -13.09
N ALA A 73 -6.91 8.85 -12.49
CA ALA A 73 -5.80 9.77 -12.72
C ALA A 73 -4.47 9.20 -12.19
N ASP A 74 -4.48 8.62 -10.97
CA ASP A 74 -3.34 7.92 -10.39
C ASP A 74 -2.94 6.69 -11.25
N MET A 75 -3.92 5.98 -11.85
CA MET A 75 -3.65 4.88 -12.81
C MET A 75 -3.03 5.38 -14.11
N ALA A 76 -3.43 6.54 -14.60
CA ALA A 76 -2.96 7.13 -15.85
C ALA A 76 -1.60 7.83 -15.73
N ASP A 77 -1.16 8.11 -14.51
CA ASP A 77 0.10 8.82 -14.28
C ASP A 77 1.30 8.08 -14.90
N GLY A 78 2.11 8.83 -15.63
CA GLY A 78 3.31 8.30 -16.31
C GLY A 78 3.03 7.45 -17.57
N VAL A 79 1.77 7.35 -18.06
CA VAL A 79 1.40 6.58 -19.24
C VAL A 79 0.80 7.49 -20.32
N ASP A 80 1.29 7.37 -21.56
CA ASP A 80 0.66 8.05 -22.72
C ASP A 80 -0.62 7.31 -23.13
N LEU A 81 -1.77 7.85 -22.71
CA LEU A 81 -3.07 7.27 -23.02
C LEU A 81 -3.42 7.34 -24.52
N GLY A 82 -2.76 8.18 -25.29
CA GLY A 82 -2.94 8.27 -26.74
C GLY A 82 -2.35 7.07 -27.47
N GLU A 83 -1.19 6.59 -27.00
CA GLU A 83 -0.51 5.41 -27.53
C GLU A 83 -1.10 4.10 -26.94
N HIS A 84 -1.56 4.13 -25.67
CA HIS A 84 -2.04 2.95 -24.94
C HIS A 84 -3.55 2.95 -24.74
N GLN A 85 -4.31 2.79 -25.85
CA GLN A 85 -5.78 2.84 -25.87
C GLN A 85 -6.46 1.82 -24.94
N ALA A 86 -5.91 0.61 -24.81
CA ALA A 86 -6.44 -0.42 -23.92
C ALA A 86 -6.35 0.03 -22.45
N TRP A 87 -5.26 0.70 -22.07
CA TRP A 87 -5.12 1.26 -20.73
C TRP A 87 -6.05 2.45 -20.48
N ALA A 88 -6.21 3.32 -21.48
CA ALA A 88 -7.18 4.42 -21.40
C ALA A 88 -8.60 3.90 -21.18
N GLU A 89 -8.99 2.79 -21.85
CA GLU A 89 -10.28 2.14 -21.63
C GLU A 89 -10.37 1.54 -20.22
N ALA A 90 -9.31 0.87 -19.74
CA ALA A 90 -9.25 0.33 -18.39
C ALA A 90 -9.45 1.43 -17.32
N CYS A 91 -8.85 2.60 -17.48
CA CYS A 91 -9.07 3.75 -16.59
C CYS A 91 -10.54 4.21 -16.60
N ARG A 92 -11.17 4.31 -17.78
CA ARG A 92 -12.60 4.67 -17.90
C ARG A 92 -13.52 3.63 -17.24
N MET A 93 -13.27 2.35 -17.47
CA MET A 93 -14.04 1.26 -16.85
C MET A 93 -13.87 1.26 -15.32
N THR A 94 -12.68 1.59 -14.82
CA THR A 94 -12.44 1.74 -13.38
C THR A 94 -13.31 2.84 -12.79
N VAL A 95 -13.40 4.01 -13.42
CA VAL A 95 -14.31 5.08 -12.97
C VAL A 95 -15.74 4.57 -12.87
N THR A 96 -16.21 3.84 -13.89
CA THR A 96 -17.58 3.29 -13.91
C THR A 96 -17.79 2.27 -12.79
N ALA A 97 -16.82 1.37 -12.59
CA ALA A 97 -16.90 0.33 -11.54
C ALA A 97 -16.86 0.89 -10.11
N LEU A 98 -16.14 1.99 -9.90
CA LEU A 98 -16.01 2.65 -8.60
C LEU A 98 -17.13 3.66 -8.32
N THR A 99 -17.90 4.04 -9.32
CA THR A 99 -19.01 5.01 -9.15
C THR A 99 -20.02 4.48 -8.15
N GLY A 100 -20.28 5.26 -7.11
CA GLY A 100 -21.21 4.90 -6.02
C GLY A 100 -20.57 4.12 -4.87
N GLN A 101 -19.27 3.84 -4.93
CA GLN A 101 -18.52 3.28 -3.80
C GLN A 101 -17.96 4.42 -2.93
N ASP A 102 -18.01 4.23 -1.62
CA ASP A 102 -17.42 5.15 -0.66
C ASP A 102 -15.99 4.70 -0.35
N LEU A 103 -15.03 5.33 -1.00
CA LEU A 103 -13.61 5.06 -0.86
C LEU A 103 -12.93 6.18 -0.08
N TYR A 104 -11.99 5.82 0.76
CA TYR A 104 -11.29 6.79 1.59
C TYR A 104 -9.78 6.56 1.58
N ARG A 105 -9.03 7.67 1.84
CA ARG A 105 -7.57 7.68 2.02
C ARG A 105 -7.25 8.53 3.24
N ARG A 106 -6.49 8.00 4.17
CA ARG A 106 -6.07 8.76 5.35
C ARG A 106 -4.83 9.59 5.06
N ARG A 107 -4.85 10.87 5.44
CA ARG A 107 -3.70 11.78 5.35
C ARG A 107 -3.37 12.36 6.71
N HIS A 108 -2.09 12.42 7.02
CA HIS A 108 -1.60 12.91 8.29
C HIS A 108 -0.84 14.22 8.12
N TYR A 109 -1.03 15.12 9.08
CA TYR A 109 -0.41 16.44 9.08
C TYR A 109 0.11 16.81 10.47
N LEU A 110 1.26 17.51 10.51
CA LEU A 110 1.79 18.16 11.69
C LEU A 110 1.76 19.67 11.46
N ALA A 111 1.02 20.40 12.30
CA ALA A 111 1.02 21.84 12.32
C ALA A 111 1.66 22.35 13.61
N VAL A 112 2.52 23.34 13.51
CA VAL A 112 3.27 23.86 14.66
C VAL A 112 3.31 25.38 14.60
N GLU A 113 3.03 26.02 15.73
CA GLU A 113 3.22 27.47 15.85
C GLU A 113 4.71 27.79 15.96
N LEU A 114 5.22 28.58 15.03
CA LEU A 114 6.63 28.99 15.02
C LEU A 114 6.91 29.98 16.17
N PRO A 115 8.03 29.81 16.91
CA PRO A 115 8.38 30.71 17.97
C PRO A 115 8.62 32.13 17.39
N GLY A 116 7.77 33.07 17.75
CA GLY A 116 7.91 34.48 17.33
C GLY A 116 8.87 35.25 18.22
N GLU A 117 9.63 36.20 17.66
CA GLU A 117 10.47 37.13 18.44
C GLU A 117 9.68 37.95 19.46
N ARG A 118 8.32 37.93 19.38
CA ARG A 118 7.41 38.82 20.15
C ARG A 118 6.67 38.10 21.28
N ARG A 119 7.16 36.96 21.77
CA ARG A 119 6.56 36.23 22.91
C ARG A 119 6.45 37.02 24.22
N ARG A 120 7.18 38.13 24.35
CA ARG A 120 7.29 38.91 25.61
C ARG A 120 6.10 39.82 25.91
N ALA A 121 5.07 39.93 25.03
CA ALA A 121 3.95 40.84 25.29
C ALA A 121 2.62 40.31 24.73
N PRO A 122 1.90 39.44 25.44
CA PRO A 122 0.61 38.87 25.00
C PRO A 122 -0.45 39.94 24.70
N TRP A 123 -0.40 41.08 25.39
CA TRP A 123 -1.28 42.23 25.16
C TRP A 123 -1.09 42.87 23.79
N ARG A 124 0.12 42.87 23.23
CA ARG A 124 0.40 43.35 21.85
C ARG A 124 -0.22 42.43 20.78
N ARG A 125 -0.28 41.12 21.05
CA ARG A 125 -0.98 40.15 20.18
C ARG A 125 -2.49 40.45 20.18
N ALA A 126 -3.08 40.63 21.35
CA ALA A 126 -4.48 40.98 21.51
C ALA A 126 -4.84 42.32 20.81
N LEU A 127 -4.02 43.34 20.98
CA LEU A 127 -4.19 44.64 20.31
C LEU A 127 -4.07 44.54 18.79
N ARG A 128 -3.13 43.72 18.25
CA ARG A 128 -2.96 43.50 16.83
C ARG A 128 -4.16 42.75 16.25
N THR A 129 -4.65 41.74 16.96
CA THR A 129 -5.85 41.00 16.57
C THR A 129 -7.08 41.90 16.55
N ALA A 130 -7.27 42.72 17.60
CA ALA A 130 -8.34 43.69 17.67
C ALA A 130 -8.25 44.75 16.54
N ALA A 131 -7.05 45.26 16.23
CA ALA A 131 -6.84 46.19 15.13
C ALA A 131 -7.15 45.56 13.74
N LEU A 132 -6.79 44.28 13.54
CA LEU A 132 -7.10 43.54 12.34
C LEU A 132 -8.60 43.26 12.22
N ASP A 133 -9.29 42.98 13.30
CA ASP A 133 -10.75 42.82 13.35
C ASP A 133 -11.48 44.14 13.01
N VAL A 134 -11.00 45.26 13.49
CA VAL A 134 -11.53 46.59 13.13
C VAL A 134 -11.33 46.87 11.65
N VAL A 135 -10.12 46.62 11.10
CA VAL A 135 -9.82 46.80 9.66
C VAL A 135 -10.70 45.91 8.79
N SER A 136 -10.92 44.66 9.20
CA SER A 136 -11.82 43.72 8.53
C SER A 136 -13.28 44.15 8.61
N THR A 137 -13.73 44.68 9.77
CA THR A 137 -15.10 45.17 9.98
C THR A 137 -15.38 46.42 9.14
N LEU A 138 -14.36 47.24 8.89
CA LEU A 138 -14.44 48.43 8.04
C LEU A 138 -14.37 48.09 6.53
N GLY A 139 -14.31 46.82 6.15
CA GLY A 139 -14.24 46.40 4.75
C GLY A 139 -12.91 46.73 4.05
N LEU A 140 -11.88 47.12 4.81
CA LEU A 140 -10.55 47.34 4.30
C LEU A 140 -9.82 45.98 4.14
N ALA A 141 -9.20 45.77 2.95
CA ALA A 141 -8.41 44.57 2.74
C ALA A 141 -7.25 44.50 3.75
N PRO A 142 -7.04 43.35 4.44
CA PRO A 142 -5.92 43.18 5.34
C PRO A 142 -4.60 43.37 4.59
N ALA A 143 -3.63 44.00 5.22
CA ALA A 143 -2.29 44.14 4.66
C ALA A 143 -1.67 42.76 4.43
N GLY A 144 -1.01 42.57 3.29
CA GLY A 144 -0.26 41.36 3.00
C GLY A 144 0.94 41.17 3.97
N VAL A 145 1.61 40.04 3.86
CA VAL A 145 2.79 39.71 4.66
C VAL A 145 4.06 40.13 3.89
N ASP A 146 4.99 40.79 4.56
CA ASP A 146 6.25 41.21 3.99
C ASP A 146 7.14 40.01 3.57
N GLN A 147 7.86 40.15 2.48
CA GLN A 147 8.80 39.13 1.98
C GLN A 147 9.89 38.77 2.98
N ALA A 148 10.38 39.72 3.77
CA ALA A 148 11.37 39.47 4.80
C ALA A 148 10.81 38.59 5.93
N GLU A 149 9.54 38.81 6.33
CA GLU A 149 8.84 37.99 7.31
C GLU A 149 8.61 36.56 6.78
N ILE A 150 8.23 36.43 5.50
CA ILE A 150 8.07 35.14 4.81
C ILE A 150 9.40 34.38 4.82
N ALA A 151 10.49 35.01 4.42
CA ALA A 151 11.81 34.40 4.39
C ALA A 151 12.32 33.99 5.77
N SER A 152 12.09 34.80 6.81
CA SER A 152 12.44 34.49 8.19
C SER A 152 11.66 33.28 8.72
N SER A 153 10.34 33.29 8.54
CA SER A 153 9.46 32.20 8.97
C SER A 153 9.78 30.88 8.25
N ARG A 154 10.13 30.94 6.98
CA ARG A 154 10.55 29.77 6.18
C ARG A 154 11.84 29.16 6.75
N ARG A 155 12.84 29.97 7.10
CA ARG A 155 14.08 29.48 7.74
C ARG A 155 13.81 28.82 9.09
N GLN A 156 12.88 29.37 9.90
CA GLN A 156 12.49 28.76 11.17
C GLN A 156 11.79 27.42 10.97
N ALA A 157 10.83 27.35 10.04
CA ALA A 157 10.14 26.11 9.70
C ALA A 157 11.12 25.03 9.21
N GLN A 158 12.09 25.42 8.37
CA GLN A 158 13.11 24.50 7.87
C GLN A 158 14.05 23.98 8.98
N ARG A 159 14.46 24.82 9.91
CA ARG A 159 15.27 24.38 11.08
C ARG A 159 14.50 23.38 11.94
N LEU A 160 13.22 23.65 12.18
CA LEU A 160 12.36 22.75 12.94
C LEU A 160 12.16 21.40 12.20
N GLN A 161 11.91 21.44 10.91
CA GLN A 161 11.81 20.25 10.07
C GLN A 161 13.06 19.37 10.16
N VAL A 162 14.25 19.98 10.07
CA VAL A 162 15.53 19.26 10.19
C VAL A 162 15.68 18.66 11.60
N GLY A 163 15.29 19.38 12.66
CA GLY A 163 15.33 18.87 14.02
C GLY A 163 14.41 17.67 14.27
N LEU A 164 13.25 17.64 13.62
CA LEU A 164 12.28 16.55 13.75
C LEU A 164 12.52 15.39 12.77
N ALA A 165 13.33 15.59 11.73
CA ALA A 165 13.55 14.61 10.65
C ALA A 165 14.12 13.26 11.12
N GLN A 166 14.84 13.25 12.24
CA GLN A 166 15.36 12.02 12.86
C GLN A 166 14.24 11.12 13.42
N HIS A 167 13.08 11.70 13.71
CA HIS A 167 11.96 10.98 14.31
C HIS A 167 10.88 10.63 13.29
N ILE A 168 10.59 11.52 12.34
CA ILE A 168 9.51 11.34 11.38
C ILE A 168 9.80 12.05 10.06
N ALA A 169 9.36 11.47 8.95
CA ALA A 169 9.46 12.10 7.63
C ALA A 169 8.38 13.18 7.47
N LEU A 170 8.81 14.42 7.25
CA LEU A 170 7.96 15.59 7.10
C LEU A 170 8.14 16.18 5.70
N GLU A 171 7.03 16.35 4.97
CA GLU A 171 6.99 16.95 3.64
C GLU A 171 6.25 18.31 3.71
N PRO A 172 6.86 19.42 3.31
CA PRO A 172 6.16 20.72 3.32
C PRO A 172 4.93 20.67 2.41
N VAL A 173 3.76 21.03 2.94
CA VAL A 173 2.54 21.11 2.14
C VAL A 173 2.55 22.30 1.19
N THR A 174 1.71 22.26 0.15
CA THR A 174 1.48 23.40 -0.75
C THR A 174 0.41 24.33 -0.20
N THR A 175 0.34 25.55 -0.72
CA THR A 175 -0.76 26.47 -0.42
C THR A 175 -2.11 25.95 -0.89
N GLY A 176 -2.14 25.19 -2.00
CA GLY A 176 -3.32 24.51 -2.51
C GLY A 176 -3.84 23.47 -1.51
N GLU A 177 -2.94 22.72 -0.89
CA GLU A 177 -3.30 21.72 0.13
C GLU A 177 -3.87 22.35 1.41
N ILE A 178 -3.31 23.45 1.87
CA ILE A 178 -3.86 24.22 3.01
C ILE A 178 -5.29 24.71 2.67
N ARG A 179 -5.48 25.26 1.48
CA ARG A 179 -6.80 25.70 1.01
C ARG A 179 -7.78 24.54 0.96
N TRP A 180 -7.34 23.40 0.47
CA TRP A 180 -8.15 22.18 0.40
C TRP A 180 -8.59 21.73 1.80
N LEU A 181 -7.69 21.69 2.78
CA LEU A 181 -8.02 21.33 4.17
C LEU A 181 -9.14 22.24 4.75
N TYR A 182 -9.04 23.54 4.51
CA TYR A 182 -10.07 24.50 4.96
C TYR A 182 -11.41 24.30 4.23
N ALA A 183 -11.35 24.17 2.90
CA ALA A 183 -12.55 23.98 2.10
C ALA A 183 -13.23 22.64 2.40
N ARG A 184 -12.46 21.58 2.63
CA ARG A 184 -12.95 20.26 3.01
C ARG A 184 -13.67 20.29 4.36
N ALA A 185 -13.07 20.92 5.37
CA ALA A 185 -13.69 21.03 6.69
C ALA A 185 -15.06 21.71 6.65
N LEU A 186 -15.29 22.59 5.67
CA LEU A 186 -16.55 23.30 5.44
C LEU A 186 -17.48 22.60 4.45
N ARG A 187 -17.17 21.38 4.04
CA ARG A 187 -17.99 20.52 3.17
C ARG A 187 -18.05 19.07 3.68
N ARG A 188 -17.74 18.88 4.96
CA ARG A 188 -17.75 17.56 5.59
C ARG A 188 -19.12 16.88 5.44
N GLY A 189 -19.12 15.59 5.13
CA GLY A 189 -20.31 14.79 4.88
C GLY A 189 -20.96 14.98 3.51
N GLY A 190 -20.51 15.94 2.72
CA GLY A 190 -20.95 16.21 1.36
C GLY A 190 -19.91 15.90 0.30
N GLN A 191 -20.06 16.55 -0.85
CA GLN A 191 -19.06 16.47 -1.92
C GLN A 191 -17.79 17.23 -1.50
N GLU A 192 -16.69 16.53 -1.35
CA GLU A 192 -15.39 17.14 -1.01
C GLU A 192 -14.84 17.99 -2.17
N PRO A 193 -14.09 19.07 -1.88
CA PRO A 193 -13.48 19.89 -2.93
C PRO A 193 -12.33 19.14 -3.59
N ALA A 194 -12.18 19.36 -4.92
CA ALA A 194 -11.04 18.82 -5.64
C ALA A 194 -9.71 19.38 -5.10
N PHE A 195 -8.69 18.51 -5.07
CA PHE A 195 -7.36 18.87 -4.63
C PHE A 195 -6.55 19.54 -5.73
N ASP A 196 -6.34 20.86 -5.63
CA ASP A 196 -5.57 21.64 -6.60
C ASP A 196 -4.21 22.05 -6.00
N GLN A 197 -3.18 21.32 -6.34
CA GLN A 197 -1.80 21.61 -5.91
C GLN A 197 -1.23 22.88 -6.55
N SER A 198 -1.72 23.27 -7.71
CA SER A 198 -1.20 24.43 -8.46
C SER A 198 -1.71 25.77 -7.95
N TRP A 199 -2.76 25.77 -7.11
CA TRP A 199 -3.37 26.96 -6.59
C TRP A 199 -2.37 27.82 -5.80
N LYS A 200 -2.39 29.12 -6.07
CA LYS A 200 -1.58 30.12 -5.35
C LYS A 200 -2.48 31.21 -4.77
N PRO A 201 -2.17 31.72 -3.56
CA PRO A 201 -2.96 32.78 -2.96
C PRO A 201 -2.87 34.07 -3.78
N PRO A 202 -3.96 34.86 -3.86
CA PRO A 202 -3.97 36.13 -4.54
C PRO A 202 -2.97 37.10 -3.90
N ARG A 203 -2.39 37.99 -4.74
CA ARG A 203 -1.57 39.11 -4.25
C ARG A 203 -2.45 40.28 -3.87
N PRO A 204 -2.08 41.12 -2.89
CA PRO A 204 -2.84 42.32 -2.57
C PRO A 204 -2.78 43.31 -3.76
N ALA A 205 -3.91 44.02 -3.95
CA ALA A 205 -4.07 44.96 -5.09
C ALA A 205 -3.22 46.23 -4.97
N ARG A 206 -2.66 46.53 -3.82
CA ARG A 206 -1.80 47.72 -3.59
C ARG A 206 -0.35 47.42 -3.94
N HIS A 207 0.17 48.19 -4.87
CA HIS A 207 1.58 48.22 -5.26
C HIS A 207 2.40 49.16 -4.37
N ASP A 208 2.68 48.77 -3.16
CA ASP A 208 3.66 49.43 -2.29
C ASP A 208 5.02 48.69 -2.25
N GLY A 209 5.33 47.90 -3.26
CA GLY A 209 6.61 47.23 -3.46
C GLY A 209 6.88 46.01 -2.60
N ALA A 210 6.11 45.74 -1.55
CA ALA A 210 6.18 44.55 -0.72
C ALA A 210 5.14 43.55 -1.20
N GLY A 211 5.56 42.56 -1.98
CA GLY A 211 4.69 41.53 -2.54
C GLY A 211 4.08 40.61 -1.45
N GLY A 212 3.10 41.09 -0.72
CA GLY A 212 2.37 40.34 0.29
C GLY A 212 1.35 39.34 -0.33
N LEU A 213 1.04 38.28 0.40
CA LEU A 213 0.10 37.23 0.00
C LEU A 213 -1.14 37.27 0.90
N LEU A 214 -2.32 36.99 0.36
CA LEU A 214 -3.60 36.90 1.08
C LEU A 214 -4.12 35.46 1.11
N ALA A 215 -4.88 35.11 2.14
CA ALA A 215 -5.63 33.85 2.19
C ALA A 215 -6.85 33.90 1.26
N PRO A 216 -7.31 32.75 0.78
CA PRO A 216 -8.57 32.67 0.05
C PRO A 216 -9.75 32.99 0.93
N LEU A 217 -10.80 33.56 0.34
CA LEU A 217 -12.12 33.63 0.98
C LEU A 217 -12.72 32.22 1.10
N VAL A 218 -13.48 31.99 2.15
CA VAL A 218 -14.14 30.71 2.40
C VAL A 218 -15.65 30.92 2.22
N ASP A 219 -16.20 30.31 1.16
CA ASP A 219 -17.60 30.49 0.75
C ASP A 219 -18.50 29.37 1.31
N ALA A 220 -18.65 29.28 2.63
CA ALA A 220 -19.64 28.38 3.21
C ALA A 220 -20.32 29.00 4.42
N VAL A 221 -21.60 28.72 4.58
CA VAL A 221 -22.37 29.08 5.77
C VAL A 221 -22.36 27.90 6.71
N VAL A 222 -21.73 28.08 7.87
CA VAL A 222 -21.64 27.07 8.91
C VAL A 222 -22.36 27.58 10.15
N LYS A 223 -23.30 26.80 10.64
CA LYS A 223 -24.11 27.13 11.82
C LYS A 223 -24.06 25.99 12.82
N GLU A 224 -23.98 26.32 14.09
CA GLU A 224 -24.25 25.34 15.14
C GLU A 224 -25.72 24.95 15.10
N GLY A 225 -26.00 23.65 15.03
CA GLY A 225 -27.35 23.12 14.99
C GLY A 225 -28.12 23.45 16.26
N GLY A 226 -29.37 23.72 16.14
CA GLY A 226 -30.20 24.10 17.29
C GLY A 226 -31.65 24.19 16.99
N TYR A 227 -32.40 24.40 18.02
CA TYR A 227 -33.81 24.36 18.26
C TYR A 227 -34.78 24.94 17.18
N ARG A 228 -34.29 25.80 16.28
CA ARG A 228 -35.17 26.44 15.27
C ARG A 228 -35.28 25.62 13.96
N ASP A 229 -34.38 24.68 13.76
CA ASP A 229 -34.29 23.98 12.47
C ASP A 229 -34.98 22.58 12.51
N ASP A 230 -35.26 22.03 13.70
CA ASP A 230 -36.02 20.78 13.85
C ASP A 230 -36.87 20.80 15.12
N PRO A 231 -38.22 21.10 14.99
CA PRO A 231 -39.12 21.21 16.13
C PRO A 231 -39.38 19.89 16.86
N ASP A 232 -39.13 18.76 16.23
CA ASP A 232 -39.43 17.43 16.78
C ASP A 232 -38.29 16.83 17.58
N ARG A 233 -37.09 17.45 17.57
CA ARG A 233 -35.90 16.95 18.29
C ARG A 233 -35.56 17.83 19.49
N PRO A 234 -35.14 17.20 20.61
CA PRO A 234 -34.74 17.95 21.81
C PRO A 234 -33.58 18.90 21.53
N ARG A 235 -33.54 20.00 22.23
CA ARG A 235 -32.70 21.21 22.16
C ARG A 235 -31.16 20.95 22.29
N HIS A 236 -30.62 19.97 21.62
CA HIS A 236 -29.22 19.61 21.79
C HIS A 236 -28.34 20.22 20.68
N ARG A 237 -27.52 21.21 21.01
CA ARG A 237 -26.47 21.78 20.15
C ARG A 237 -25.29 20.81 20.06
N ARG A 238 -25.55 19.60 19.56
CA ARG A 238 -24.55 18.53 19.49
C ARG A 238 -23.96 18.33 18.09
N TYR A 239 -24.31 19.17 17.14
CA TYR A 239 -23.83 19.09 15.76
C TYR A 239 -23.69 20.48 15.13
N VAL A 240 -22.95 20.51 14.03
CA VAL A 240 -22.83 21.69 13.14
C VAL A 240 -23.52 21.36 11.83
N ARG A 241 -24.45 22.20 11.40
CA ARG A 241 -25.02 22.14 10.05
C ARG A 241 -24.17 22.95 9.10
N ILE A 242 -23.82 22.36 7.96
CA ILE A 242 -22.99 22.94 6.92
C ILE A 242 -23.82 23.08 5.65
N ASP A 243 -24.13 24.33 5.25
CA ASP A 243 -24.89 24.65 4.04
C ASP A 243 -23.92 25.08 2.94
N SER A 244 -23.69 24.24 1.93
CA SER A 244 -22.78 24.50 0.81
C SER A 244 -23.47 25.14 -0.42
N GLY A 245 -24.76 25.48 -0.29
CA GLY A 245 -25.58 26.01 -1.38
C GLY A 245 -26.13 24.95 -2.34
N ARG A 246 -25.56 23.75 -2.36
CA ARG A 246 -26.05 22.61 -3.14
C ARG A 246 -26.71 21.55 -2.26
N GLU A 247 -26.16 21.35 -1.08
CA GLU A 247 -26.58 20.35 -0.10
C GLU A 247 -26.34 20.86 1.31
N SER A 248 -27.13 20.36 2.26
CA SER A 248 -26.92 20.54 3.69
C SER A 248 -26.40 19.23 4.28
N THR A 249 -25.34 19.31 5.08
CA THR A 249 -24.73 18.18 5.78
C THR A 249 -24.61 18.50 7.26
N TYR A 250 -24.39 17.47 8.04
CA TYR A 250 -24.25 17.55 9.48
C TYR A 250 -22.90 16.98 9.90
N ALA A 251 -22.20 17.67 10.79
CA ALA A 251 -20.96 17.19 11.38
C ALA A 251 -21.04 17.29 12.91
N THR A 252 -20.52 16.30 13.60
CA THR A 252 -20.36 16.34 15.06
C THR A 252 -18.92 16.15 15.47
N TYR A 253 -18.57 16.78 16.59
CA TYR A 253 -17.24 16.78 17.17
C TYR A 253 -17.33 16.14 18.54
N LEU A 254 -16.62 15.02 18.69
CA LEU A 254 -16.47 14.30 19.93
C LEU A 254 -15.11 14.65 20.52
N VAL A 255 -14.99 14.57 21.85
CA VAL A 255 -13.74 14.82 22.54
C VAL A 255 -13.41 13.65 23.48
N VAL A 256 -12.14 13.31 23.59
CA VAL A 256 -11.66 12.34 24.58
C VAL A 256 -11.49 13.11 25.89
N GLY A 257 -12.36 12.81 26.86
CA GLY A 257 -12.36 13.49 28.15
C GLY A 257 -11.72 12.68 29.27
N ASP A 258 -11.84 11.36 29.20
CA ASP A 258 -11.21 10.45 30.15
C ASP A 258 -10.29 9.48 29.43
N MET A 259 -9.17 9.16 30.05
CA MET A 259 -8.19 8.19 29.56
C MET A 259 -7.80 7.24 30.71
N PRO A 260 -7.39 5.99 30.43
CA PRO A 260 -6.95 5.06 31.45
C PRO A 260 -5.73 5.61 32.21
N HIS A 261 -5.64 5.30 33.51
CA HIS A 261 -4.54 5.75 34.37
C HIS A 261 -3.18 5.17 33.94
N GLN A 262 -3.15 4.02 33.30
CA GLN A 262 -1.95 3.35 32.79
C GLN A 262 -2.19 2.91 31.36
N PHE A 263 -1.27 3.27 30.48
CA PHE A 263 -1.27 2.83 29.09
C PHE A 263 -0.48 1.54 28.98
N THR A 264 -1.14 0.48 28.59
CA THR A 264 -0.47 -0.78 28.23
C THR A 264 -0.09 -0.73 26.76
N PHE A 265 1.19 -0.86 26.45
CA PHE A 265 1.73 -0.81 25.11
C PHE A 265 2.84 -1.86 24.94
N PRO A 266 2.89 -2.60 23.84
CA PRO A 266 1.80 -2.81 22.88
C PRO A 266 0.71 -3.74 23.44
N ASP A 267 -0.39 -3.89 22.75
CA ASP A 267 -1.44 -4.91 22.97
C ASP A 267 -2.29 -4.77 24.24
N GLY A 268 -2.58 -3.57 24.67
CA GLY A 268 -3.40 -3.37 25.87
C GLY A 268 -4.38 -2.20 25.79
N GLY A 269 -4.83 -1.82 24.61
CA GLY A 269 -5.72 -0.67 24.41
C GLY A 269 -5.00 0.68 24.43
N GLY A 270 -3.67 0.69 24.60
CA GLY A 270 -2.86 1.92 24.54
C GLY A 270 -2.86 2.54 23.13
N GLU A 271 -2.98 1.75 22.08
CA GLU A 271 -2.91 2.14 20.66
C GLU A 271 -4.23 2.72 20.12
N TRP A 272 -4.94 3.48 20.95
CA TRP A 272 -6.32 3.87 20.72
C TRP A 272 -6.60 4.71 19.45
N LEU A 273 -5.62 5.44 18.91
CA LEU A 273 -5.81 6.17 17.65
C LEU A 273 -5.87 5.26 16.43
N THR A 274 -5.27 4.07 16.50
CA THR A 274 -5.36 3.09 15.41
C THR A 274 -6.72 2.41 15.36
N HIS A 275 -7.39 2.22 16.52
CA HIS A 275 -8.73 1.66 16.58
C HIS A 275 -9.80 2.52 15.89
N LEU A 276 -9.52 3.81 15.66
CA LEU A 276 -10.40 4.66 14.86
C LEU A 276 -10.54 4.20 13.40
N ASP A 277 -9.56 3.46 12.90
CA ASP A 277 -9.62 2.90 11.54
C ASP A 277 -10.53 1.65 11.46
N ASP A 278 -10.82 0.99 12.59
CA ASP A 278 -11.62 -0.25 12.64
C ASP A 278 -13.13 0.02 12.63
N VAL A 279 -13.56 1.25 12.94
CA VAL A 279 -14.98 1.61 13.13
C VAL A 279 -15.83 1.52 11.85
N GLY A 280 -15.19 1.51 10.66
CA GLY A 280 -15.93 1.53 9.39
C GLY A 280 -16.57 2.88 9.03
N VAL A 281 -16.19 3.94 9.74
CA VAL A 281 -16.67 5.31 9.53
C VAL A 281 -15.47 6.22 9.25
N PRO A 282 -15.57 7.15 8.28
CA PRO A 282 -14.48 8.09 8.02
C PRO A 282 -14.36 9.13 9.15
N ILE A 283 -13.44 8.88 10.09
CA ILE A 283 -13.19 9.74 11.26
C ILE A 283 -11.96 10.59 11.01
N ASP A 284 -12.11 11.93 11.09
CA ASP A 284 -10.96 12.81 11.23
C ASP A 284 -10.63 12.96 12.72
N TRP A 285 -9.34 13.00 13.05
CA TRP A 285 -8.93 13.28 14.43
C TRP A 285 -7.88 14.38 14.48
N CYS A 286 -7.87 15.11 15.59
CA CYS A 286 -6.91 16.16 15.89
C CYS A 286 -6.51 16.07 17.34
N VAL A 287 -5.20 16.00 17.61
CA VAL A 287 -4.65 16.16 18.95
C VAL A 287 -4.00 17.54 19.03
N ARG A 288 -4.58 18.42 19.84
CA ARG A 288 -3.98 19.71 20.20
C ARG A 288 -3.02 19.48 21.34
N VAL A 289 -1.77 19.85 21.14
CA VAL A 289 -0.71 19.63 22.13
C VAL A 289 -0.12 20.97 22.54
N ARG A 290 -0.10 21.19 23.84
CA ARG A 290 0.69 22.26 24.45
C ARG A 290 1.81 21.65 25.29
N SER A 291 3.05 21.86 24.87
CA SER A 291 4.25 21.38 25.57
C SER A 291 4.67 22.35 26.65
N ILE A 292 4.71 21.89 27.90
CA ILE A 292 5.10 22.65 29.08
C ILE A 292 6.43 22.10 29.60
N PRO A 293 7.46 22.94 29.76
CA PRO A 293 8.73 22.50 30.32
C PRO A 293 8.56 21.82 31.68
N ASN A 294 9.27 20.73 31.93
CA ASN A 294 9.16 19.90 33.12
C ASN A 294 9.22 20.74 34.42
N SER A 295 10.18 21.69 34.51
CA SER A 295 10.36 22.56 35.67
C SER A 295 9.13 23.44 35.94
N GLU A 296 8.46 23.92 34.89
CA GLU A 296 7.24 24.72 34.98
C GLU A 296 6.06 23.87 35.42
N ALA A 297 5.90 22.68 34.83
CA ALA A 297 4.86 21.70 35.18
C ALA A 297 4.97 21.28 36.65
N GLN A 298 6.17 20.92 37.13
CA GLN A 298 6.41 20.60 38.54
C GLN A 298 6.11 21.75 39.47
N ALA A 299 6.46 23.00 39.10
CA ALA A 299 6.16 24.17 39.91
C ALA A 299 4.63 24.41 40.05
N LYS A 300 3.89 24.18 38.97
CA LYS A 300 2.42 24.25 38.94
C LYS A 300 1.81 23.18 39.85
N LEU A 301 2.23 21.92 39.70
CA LEU A 301 1.72 20.79 40.46
C LEU A 301 2.01 20.95 41.95
N ARG A 302 3.22 21.43 42.36
CA ARG A 302 3.51 21.74 43.74
C ARG A 302 2.61 22.84 44.33
N ARG A 303 2.15 23.80 43.51
CA ARG A 303 1.21 24.83 43.96
C ARG A 303 -0.19 24.23 44.11
N GLN A 304 -0.65 23.46 43.18
CA GLN A 304 -1.96 22.78 43.20
C GLN A 304 -2.05 21.81 44.39
N HIS A 305 -1.02 20.96 44.58
CA HIS A 305 -0.96 20.06 45.73
C HIS A 305 -1.11 20.79 47.06
N ARG A 306 -0.40 21.93 47.26
CA ARG A 306 -0.55 22.74 48.49
C ARG A 306 -1.96 23.32 48.64
N GLN A 307 -2.61 23.71 47.57
CA GLN A 307 -4.00 24.18 47.60
C GLN A 307 -4.99 23.07 47.99
N LEU A 308 -4.83 21.85 47.45
CA LEU A 308 -5.67 20.73 47.82
C LEU A 308 -5.44 20.28 49.28
N ILE A 309 -4.21 20.23 49.73
CA ILE A 309 -3.93 19.93 51.14
C ILE A 309 -4.62 20.98 52.05
N GLY A 310 -4.52 22.29 51.72
CA GLY A 310 -5.24 23.34 52.47
C GLY A 310 -6.76 23.16 52.47
N GLN A 311 -7.34 22.61 51.37
CA GLN A 311 -8.76 22.25 51.34
C GLN A 311 -9.05 21.03 52.23
N VAL A 312 -8.20 20.03 52.29
CA VAL A 312 -8.35 18.89 53.21
C VAL A 312 -8.37 19.39 54.66
N ASP A 313 -7.47 20.33 55.00
CA ASP A 313 -7.37 20.93 56.36
C ASP A 313 -8.66 21.68 56.73
N GLU A 314 -9.43 22.26 55.77
CA GLU A 314 -10.73 22.90 56.00
C GLU A 314 -11.81 21.92 56.44
N TYR A 315 -11.71 20.63 56.04
CA TYR A 315 -12.62 19.56 56.47
C TYR A 315 -12.18 18.87 57.78
N ASP A 316 -11.06 19.30 58.38
CA ASP A 316 -10.57 18.74 59.61
C ASP A 316 -11.53 19.14 60.78
N GLY A 317 -12.27 18.16 61.28
CA GLY A 317 -13.34 18.39 62.30
C GLY A 317 -14.77 18.26 61.77
N GLU A 318 -15.01 18.10 60.47
CA GLU A 318 -16.32 17.76 59.94
C GLU A 318 -16.63 16.27 60.11
N VAL A 319 -17.85 15.94 60.52
CA VAL A 319 -18.30 14.53 60.71
C VAL A 319 -18.29 13.72 59.44
N SER A 320 -18.44 14.35 58.27
CA SER A 320 -18.45 13.74 56.95
C SER A 320 -17.03 13.52 56.41
N GLY A 321 -16.00 14.15 57.01
CA GLY A 321 -14.63 14.10 56.44
C GLY A 321 -14.51 14.81 55.08
N ALA A 322 -13.30 14.81 54.50
CA ALA A 322 -13.06 15.33 53.18
C ALA A 322 -13.71 14.46 52.10
N PRO A 323 -14.27 15.04 51.00
CA PRO A 323 -14.83 14.29 49.91
C PRO A 323 -13.80 13.32 49.29
N PRO A 324 -14.17 12.07 48.91
CA PRO A 324 -13.28 11.12 48.28
C PRO A 324 -12.57 11.66 47.03
N SER A 325 -13.24 12.49 46.26
CA SER A 325 -12.71 13.16 45.08
C SER A 325 -11.50 14.06 45.35
N LEU A 326 -11.38 14.60 46.60
CA LEU A 326 -10.24 15.41 46.97
C LEU A 326 -9.01 14.54 47.21
N ALA A 327 -9.18 13.36 47.83
CA ALA A 327 -8.09 12.37 48.00
C ALA A 327 -7.62 11.82 46.64
N GLU A 328 -8.54 11.54 45.75
CA GLU A 328 -8.23 11.10 44.38
C GLU A 328 -7.45 12.17 43.61
N ALA A 329 -7.86 13.44 43.70
CA ALA A 329 -7.13 14.55 43.08
C ALA A 329 -5.71 14.73 43.60
N ILE A 330 -5.49 14.53 44.90
CA ILE A 330 -4.16 14.58 45.53
C ILE A 330 -3.31 13.44 45.00
N THR A 331 -3.85 12.22 44.96
CA THR A 331 -3.15 11.04 44.43
C THR A 331 -2.74 11.25 42.99
N ALA A 332 -3.64 11.73 42.13
CA ALA A 332 -3.35 12.00 40.74
C ALA A 332 -2.24 13.04 40.54
N ILE A 333 -2.20 14.09 41.39
CA ILE A 333 -1.12 15.07 41.34
C ILE A 333 0.21 14.46 41.81
N ASP A 334 0.21 13.61 42.84
CA ASP A 334 1.44 12.98 43.34
C ASP A 334 1.99 11.98 42.32
N ASP A 335 1.14 11.20 41.67
CA ASP A 335 1.52 10.30 40.57
C ASP A 335 2.12 11.07 39.40
N GLN A 336 1.49 12.17 38.98
CA GLN A 336 2.01 13.01 37.89
C GLN A 336 3.36 13.64 38.26
N ARG A 337 3.53 14.07 39.51
CA ARG A 337 4.81 14.60 40.02
C ARG A 337 5.90 13.52 40.06
N ALA A 338 5.56 12.31 40.48
CA ALA A 338 6.48 11.17 40.49
C ALA A 338 6.96 10.87 39.06
N ASN A 339 6.04 10.82 38.11
CA ASN A 339 6.34 10.59 36.70
C ASN A 339 7.25 11.66 36.10
N LEU A 340 6.97 12.95 36.34
CA LEU A 340 7.83 14.07 35.89
C LEU A 340 9.20 14.09 36.59
N THR A 341 9.29 13.59 37.83
CA THR A 341 10.55 13.48 38.55
C THR A 341 11.41 12.34 37.99
N ALA A 342 10.78 11.23 37.63
CA ALA A 342 11.46 10.10 37.00
C ALA A 342 11.98 10.43 35.58
N ASN A 343 11.34 11.37 34.90
CA ASN A 343 11.65 11.76 33.52
C ASN A 343 11.96 13.27 33.39
N PRO A 344 13.07 13.77 33.98
CA PRO A 344 13.32 15.21 34.10
C PRO A 344 13.59 15.94 32.79
N ALA A 345 13.94 15.20 31.72
CA ALA A 345 14.17 15.74 30.37
C ALA A 345 12.89 15.89 29.55
N GLU A 346 11.77 15.32 30.02
CA GLU A 346 10.52 15.31 29.27
C GLU A 346 9.60 16.46 29.70
N PRO A 347 8.91 17.12 28.72
CA PRO A 347 7.88 18.09 29.04
C PRO A 347 6.58 17.40 29.50
N GLU A 348 5.72 18.12 30.19
CA GLU A 348 4.31 17.77 30.31
C GLU A 348 3.58 18.17 29.02
N LEU A 349 2.80 17.24 28.48
CA LEU A 349 1.96 17.51 27.33
C LEU A 349 0.51 17.72 27.80
N GLN A 350 -0.02 18.91 27.57
CA GLN A 350 -1.44 19.20 27.72
C GLN A 350 -2.11 18.91 26.37
N ALA A 351 -2.75 17.74 26.27
CA ALA A 351 -3.32 17.22 25.04
C ALA A 351 -4.85 17.29 25.07
N THR A 352 -5.46 17.74 23.99
CA THR A 352 -6.90 17.65 23.78
C THR A 352 -7.16 16.95 22.46
N THR A 353 -7.84 15.82 22.51
CA THR A 353 -8.18 15.05 21.31
C THR A 353 -9.60 15.32 20.88
N ILE A 354 -9.76 15.65 19.62
CA ILE A 354 -11.04 15.94 18.96
C ILE A 354 -11.21 14.97 17.82
N LEU A 355 -12.35 14.27 17.77
CA LEU A 355 -12.78 13.39 16.68
C LEU A 355 -13.88 14.08 15.91
N SER A 356 -13.89 13.96 14.58
CA SER A 356 -14.93 14.54 13.72
C SER A 356 -15.52 13.49 12.81
N ILE A 357 -16.83 13.36 12.84
CA ILE A 357 -17.62 12.57 11.88
C ILE A 357 -18.67 13.46 11.23
N ALA A 358 -19.12 13.05 10.05
CA ALA A 358 -20.13 13.80 9.32
C ALA A 358 -21.00 12.89 8.47
N ASP A 359 -22.23 13.32 8.24
CA ASP A 359 -23.20 12.65 7.37
C ASP A 359 -24.14 13.65 6.71
N ARG A 360 -24.87 13.20 5.68
CA ARG A 360 -26.01 13.91 5.08
C ARG A 360 -27.29 13.71 5.88
N ASP A 361 -27.39 12.59 6.58
CA ASP A 361 -28.51 12.24 7.45
C ASP A 361 -28.11 12.42 8.91
N LEU A 362 -29.00 13.10 9.67
CA LEU A 362 -28.78 13.38 11.08
C LEU A 362 -28.91 12.11 11.94
N ASP A 363 -29.81 11.19 11.59
CA ASP A 363 -30.00 9.95 12.35
C ASP A 363 -28.80 9.03 12.15
N ALA A 364 -28.27 8.91 10.92
CA ALA A 364 -27.04 8.19 10.64
C ALA A 364 -25.84 8.81 11.39
N LEU A 365 -25.80 10.13 11.54
CA LEU A 365 -24.74 10.80 12.32
C LEU A 365 -24.83 10.46 13.82
N GLU A 366 -26.05 10.36 14.38
CA GLU A 366 -26.25 9.94 15.78
C GLU A 366 -25.80 8.50 15.99
N ASP A 367 -26.24 7.56 15.13
CA ASP A 367 -25.84 6.15 15.19
C ASP A 367 -24.32 5.98 15.14
N ARG A 368 -23.64 6.75 14.26
CA ARG A 368 -22.17 6.73 14.16
C ARG A 368 -21.48 7.28 15.42
N ALA A 369 -22.03 8.34 16.01
CA ALA A 369 -21.48 8.90 17.24
C ALA A 369 -21.60 7.92 18.42
N GLU A 370 -22.73 7.21 18.52
CA GLU A 370 -22.95 6.17 19.51
C GLU A 370 -22.00 4.97 19.30
N ALA A 371 -21.83 4.53 18.06
CA ALA A 371 -20.91 3.43 17.73
C ALA A 371 -19.46 3.73 18.12
N ILE A 372 -18.98 4.97 17.89
CA ILE A 372 -17.64 5.38 18.33
C ILE A 372 -17.55 5.35 19.86
N THR A 373 -18.53 5.89 20.58
CA THR A 373 -18.49 5.88 22.04
C THR A 373 -18.44 4.45 22.59
N ALA A 374 -19.26 3.55 22.04
CA ALA A 374 -19.32 2.16 22.46
C ALA A 374 -18.01 1.39 22.17
N LEU A 375 -17.27 1.74 21.11
CA LEU A 375 -15.98 1.10 20.81
C LEU A 375 -14.93 1.36 21.89
N PHE A 376 -14.92 2.56 22.46
CA PHE A 376 -13.91 3.00 23.41
C PHE A 376 -14.24 2.68 24.88
N GLU A 377 -15.51 2.44 25.19
CA GLU A 377 -15.97 2.14 26.55
C GLU A 377 -15.26 0.92 27.18
N PRO A 378 -15.04 -0.22 26.48
CA PRO A 378 -14.33 -1.39 27.05
C PRO A 378 -12.87 -1.13 27.41
N HIS A 379 -12.27 -0.07 26.90
CA HIS A 379 -10.86 0.29 27.09
C HIS A 379 -10.66 1.46 28.06
N ASP A 380 -11.67 1.81 28.85
CA ASP A 380 -11.66 2.91 29.83
C ASP A 380 -11.37 4.29 29.24
N TYR A 381 -11.74 4.53 27.97
CA TYR A 381 -11.72 5.85 27.38
C TYR A 381 -13.12 6.48 27.42
N GLY A 382 -13.23 7.66 28.01
CA GLY A 382 -14.44 8.47 27.98
C GLY A 382 -14.51 9.35 26.75
N ILE A 383 -15.43 9.02 25.83
CA ILE A 383 -15.69 9.83 24.64
C ILE A 383 -16.93 10.69 24.91
N PHE A 384 -16.76 12.01 24.88
CA PHE A 384 -17.81 12.97 25.17
C PHE A 384 -18.25 13.72 23.93
N ARG A 385 -19.53 14.01 23.85
CA ARG A 385 -20.12 14.86 22.83
C ARG A 385 -20.64 16.14 23.47
N PRO A 386 -19.85 17.24 23.47
CA PRO A 386 -20.26 18.48 24.14
C PRO A 386 -21.54 19.05 23.58
N THR A 387 -22.45 19.44 24.49
CA THR A 387 -23.69 20.18 24.16
C THR A 387 -23.35 21.67 24.05
N GLY A 388 -23.22 22.17 22.85
CA GLY A 388 -22.68 23.48 22.53
C GLY A 388 -21.16 23.49 22.31
N GLY A 389 -20.66 24.56 21.73
CA GLY A 389 -19.25 24.68 21.37
C GLY A 389 -18.80 23.86 20.18
N GLN A 390 -19.70 23.18 19.47
CA GLN A 390 -19.40 22.35 18.30
C GLN A 390 -18.71 23.15 17.19
N LEU A 391 -19.12 24.39 16.95
CA LEU A 391 -18.44 25.29 16.00
C LEU A 391 -17.03 25.68 16.47
N ALA A 392 -16.81 25.80 17.77
CA ALA A 392 -15.50 26.08 18.32
C ALA A 392 -14.56 24.87 18.23
N LEU A 393 -15.08 23.63 18.37
CA LEU A 393 -14.36 22.39 18.14
C LEU A 393 -13.98 22.24 16.67
N LEU A 394 -14.93 22.47 15.71
CA LEU A 394 -14.61 22.52 14.27
C LEU A 394 -13.43 23.44 14.01
N ARG A 395 -13.48 24.67 14.55
CA ARG A 395 -12.41 25.66 14.39
C ARG A 395 -11.08 25.16 14.96
N SER A 396 -11.12 24.45 16.09
CA SER A 396 -9.94 23.88 16.74
C SER A 396 -9.29 22.76 15.93
N MET A 397 -9.99 22.15 15.00
CA MET A 397 -9.42 21.15 14.06
C MET A 397 -8.74 21.79 12.84
N LEU A 398 -8.81 23.11 12.65
CA LEU A 398 -8.19 23.78 11.50
C LEU A 398 -6.76 24.22 11.83
N PRO A 399 -5.77 23.91 10.98
CA PRO A 399 -4.41 24.40 11.14
C PRO A 399 -4.37 25.94 11.19
N GLY A 400 -3.49 26.49 12.03
CA GLY A 400 -3.36 27.94 12.16
C GLY A 400 -4.36 28.58 13.13
N THR A 401 -5.19 27.80 13.82
CA THR A 401 -6.10 28.31 14.87
C THR A 401 -5.58 28.02 16.27
N THR A 402 -6.01 28.81 17.26
CA THR A 402 -5.77 28.52 18.66
C THR A 402 -6.80 27.53 19.20
N THR A 403 -6.43 26.80 20.26
CA THR A 403 -7.33 25.87 20.95
C THR A 403 -8.49 26.63 21.59
N ALA A 404 -9.72 26.21 21.32
CA ALA A 404 -10.93 26.84 21.83
C ALA A 404 -11.06 26.66 23.36
N PRO A 405 -11.69 27.61 24.09
CA PRO A 405 -11.90 27.49 25.53
C PRO A 405 -12.63 26.21 25.95
N VAL A 406 -13.59 25.72 25.18
CA VAL A 406 -14.32 24.45 25.43
C VAL A 406 -13.39 23.23 25.52
N CYS A 407 -12.23 23.28 24.91
CA CYS A 407 -11.23 22.20 24.97
C CYS A 407 -10.56 22.08 26.37
N ARG A 408 -10.63 23.09 27.20
CA ARG A 408 -9.94 23.10 28.50
C ARG A 408 -10.49 22.04 29.45
N ASP A 409 -11.78 21.79 29.39
CA ASP A 409 -12.48 20.84 30.27
C ASP A 409 -12.14 19.38 29.89
N TYR A 410 -11.56 19.17 28.71
CA TYR A 410 -11.19 17.85 28.16
C TYR A 410 -9.68 17.72 27.93
N THR A 411 -8.89 18.57 28.59
CA THR A 411 -7.43 18.52 28.44
C THR A 411 -6.83 17.44 29.32
N GLN A 412 -6.13 16.50 28.70
CA GLN A 412 -5.38 15.46 29.39
C GLN A 412 -3.94 15.90 29.62
N PHE A 413 -3.38 15.50 30.77
CA PHE A 413 -2.00 15.81 31.19
C PHE A 413 -1.17 14.55 31.05
N LEU A 414 -0.39 14.45 29.97
CA LEU A 414 0.33 13.23 29.56
C LEU A 414 1.82 13.46 29.55
N LEU A 415 2.59 12.39 29.69
CA LEU A 415 3.98 12.37 29.25
C LEU A 415 4.08 12.07 27.74
N PRO A 416 5.20 12.42 27.09
CA PRO A 416 5.43 12.06 25.70
C PRO A 416 5.29 10.56 25.41
N GLY A 417 5.67 9.70 26.36
CA GLY A 417 5.48 8.24 26.23
C GLY A 417 4.01 7.82 26.19
N ASP A 418 3.16 8.43 27.01
CA ASP A 418 1.74 8.10 27.09
C ASP A 418 1.02 8.47 25.78
N LEU A 419 1.28 9.67 25.25
CA LEU A 419 0.69 10.07 23.97
C LEU A 419 1.28 9.26 22.80
N ALA A 420 2.55 8.85 22.87
CA ALA A 420 3.17 7.98 21.88
C ALA A 420 2.55 6.58 21.88
N ALA A 421 2.11 6.06 23.05
CA ALA A 421 1.37 4.79 23.14
C ALA A 421 0.07 4.82 22.35
N GLY A 422 -0.60 5.99 22.24
CA GLY A 422 -1.75 6.17 21.36
C GLY A 422 -1.48 5.95 19.86
N ALA A 423 -0.23 5.70 19.49
CA ALA A 423 0.23 5.44 18.14
C ALA A 423 -0.22 6.49 17.10
N PRO A 424 -0.06 7.82 17.39
CA PRO A 424 -0.39 8.84 16.40
C PRO A 424 0.49 8.67 15.15
N TYR A 425 -0.09 8.93 13.98
CA TYR A 425 0.58 8.77 12.69
C TYR A 425 0.99 7.33 12.36
N CYS A 426 0.47 6.35 13.06
CA CYS A 426 0.47 4.97 12.63
C CYS A 426 -0.73 4.74 11.71
N GLY A 427 -0.58 3.96 10.68
CA GLY A 427 -1.76 3.76 9.88
C GLY A 427 -1.63 3.11 8.54
N ALA A 428 -2.63 3.40 7.76
CA ALA A 428 -3.21 2.62 6.71
C ALA A 428 -2.67 2.93 5.31
N ASP A 429 -1.53 3.60 5.15
CA ASP A 429 -0.98 3.84 3.81
C ASP A 429 -0.35 2.54 3.26
N LEU A 430 -0.81 2.07 2.10
CA LEU A 430 -0.37 0.83 1.46
C LEU A 430 -0.36 1.01 -0.06
N GLY A 431 0.61 0.38 -0.72
CA GLY A 431 0.75 0.43 -2.17
C GLY A 431 1.57 1.62 -2.67
N ASP A 432 1.53 1.83 -3.97
CA ASP A 432 2.31 2.84 -4.66
C ASP A 432 1.48 4.11 -4.95
N PRO A 433 2.11 5.25 -5.21
CA PRO A 433 1.37 6.50 -5.45
C PRO A 433 0.60 6.51 -6.77
N CYS A 434 0.99 5.67 -7.73
CA CYS A 434 0.35 5.51 -9.04
C CYS A 434 0.45 4.05 -9.49
N GLY A 435 -0.11 3.72 -10.64
CA GLY A 435 -0.01 2.39 -11.23
C GLY A 435 -1.34 1.70 -11.44
N LEU A 436 -1.35 0.37 -11.53
CA LEU A 436 -2.58 -0.41 -11.65
C LEU A 436 -3.36 -0.41 -10.33
N LEU A 437 -4.67 -0.32 -10.38
CA LEU A 437 -5.52 -0.53 -9.20
C LEU A 437 -5.52 -2.01 -8.86
N LEU A 438 -4.70 -2.41 -7.89
CA LEU A 438 -4.56 -3.79 -7.45
C LEU A 438 -5.85 -4.32 -6.79
N GLY A 439 -6.41 -3.51 -5.92
CA GLY A 439 -7.58 -3.87 -5.13
C GLY A 439 -7.88 -2.88 -4.03
N PHE A 440 -8.51 -3.37 -2.98
CA PHE A 440 -8.86 -2.55 -1.82
C PHE A 440 -8.26 -3.12 -0.55
N ARG A 441 -7.69 -2.26 0.26
CA ARG A 441 -7.31 -2.60 1.61
C ARG A 441 -8.58 -2.83 2.45
N VAL A 442 -8.62 -3.93 3.22
CA VAL A 442 -9.81 -4.40 3.95
C VAL A 442 -9.56 -4.73 5.42
N ASP A 443 -8.36 -4.47 5.91
CA ASP A 443 -8.02 -4.55 7.34
C ASP A 443 -8.27 -3.22 8.09
N THR A 444 -8.87 -2.27 7.41
CA THR A 444 -9.44 -1.06 7.98
C THR A 444 -10.94 -1.05 7.72
N GLY A 445 -11.71 -0.43 8.58
CA GLY A 445 -13.17 -0.40 8.44
C GLY A 445 -13.67 0.33 7.19
N THR A 446 -12.83 1.15 6.55
CA THR A 446 -13.16 1.85 5.30
C THR A 446 -12.29 1.34 4.15
N PRO A 447 -12.89 0.94 3.00
CA PRO A 447 -12.11 0.47 1.86
C PRO A 447 -11.18 1.56 1.33
N THR A 448 -9.89 1.24 1.21
CA THR A 448 -8.88 2.15 0.66
C THR A 448 -8.32 1.55 -0.64
N PRO A 449 -8.30 2.28 -1.77
CA PRO A 449 -7.72 1.77 -3.01
C PRO A 449 -6.21 1.57 -2.86
N VAL A 450 -5.73 0.42 -3.31
CA VAL A 450 -4.32 0.05 -3.32
C VAL A 450 -3.83 0.00 -4.75
N LEU A 451 -2.85 0.84 -5.07
CA LEU A 451 -2.21 0.88 -6.37
C LEU A 451 -0.89 0.10 -6.32
N LEU A 452 -0.51 -0.48 -7.44
CA LEU A 452 0.76 -1.17 -7.62
C LEU A 452 1.41 -0.69 -8.93
N ASP A 453 2.59 -0.11 -8.85
CA ASP A 453 3.39 0.21 -10.01
C ASP A 453 4.67 -0.63 -10.01
N PRO A 454 4.78 -1.64 -10.88
CA PRO A 454 5.97 -2.44 -10.96
C PRO A 454 7.25 -1.64 -11.21
N THR A 455 7.14 -0.44 -11.77
CA THR A 455 8.29 0.44 -12.05
C THR A 455 8.68 1.34 -10.88
N TYR A 456 7.86 1.42 -9.84
CA TYR A 456 8.08 2.32 -8.72
C TYR A 456 9.24 1.90 -7.80
N GLY A 457 9.42 0.59 -7.58
CA GLY A 457 10.47 0.06 -6.70
C GLY A 457 11.87 0.65 -6.96
N PRO A 458 12.37 0.69 -8.20
CA PRO A 458 13.66 1.29 -8.54
C PRO A 458 13.81 2.76 -8.13
N SER A 459 12.75 3.54 -8.15
CA SER A 459 12.76 4.97 -7.76
C SER A 459 13.00 5.18 -6.26
N VAL A 460 12.66 4.18 -5.44
CA VAL A 460 12.84 4.20 -3.97
C VAL A 460 13.98 3.29 -3.49
N GLY A 461 14.82 2.83 -4.42
CA GLY A 461 16.00 2.03 -4.09
C GLY A 461 15.73 0.52 -3.91
N ARG A 462 14.55 0.04 -4.27
CA ARG A 462 14.13 -1.37 -4.25
C ARG A 462 14.12 -1.96 -5.66
N THR A 463 13.89 -3.25 -5.80
CA THR A 463 13.72 -3.91 -7.10
C THR A 463 12.26 -3.81 -7.58
N ALA A 464 12.05 -3.95 -8.87
CA ALA A 464 10.72 -4.10 -9.48
C ALA A 464 10.18 -5.56 -9.38
N SER A 465 11.01 -6.46 -8.85
CA SER A 465 10.68 -7.87 -8.73
C SER A 465 9.73 -8.13 -7.56
N LEU A 466 8.80 -9.03 -7.76
CA LEU A 466 7.82 -9.43 -6.76
C LEU A 466 7.70 -10.95 -6.65
N ALA A 467 7.14 -11.40 -5.54
CA ALA A 467 6.77 -12.80 -5.40
C ALA A 467 5.40 -12.97 -4.73
N ALA A 468 4.66 -13.99 -5.20
CA ALA A 468 3.35 -14.36 -4.69
C ALA A 468 3.33 -15.83 -4.28
N VAL A 469 2.94 -16.11 -3.04
CA VAL A 469 2.81 -17.48 -2.53
C VAL A 469 1.39 -17.76 -2.07
N GLY A 470 0.91 -18.98 -2.30
CA GLY A 470 -0.45 -19.35 -1.91
C GLY A 470 -0.83 -20.75 -2.31
N ALA A 471 -1.65 -21.39 -1.49
CA ALA A 471 -2.19 -22.72 -1.76
C ALA A 471 -3.04 -22.75 -3.04
N LEU A 472 -3.29 -23.93 -3.55
CA LEU A 472 -4.13 -24.12 -4.73
C LEU A 472 -5.51 -23.48 -4.54
N GLY A 473 -6.01 -22.77 -5.56
CA GLY A 473 -7.30 -22.08 -5.53
C GLY A 473 -7.35 -20.86 -4.60
N SER A 474 -6.22 -20.31 -4.19
CA SER A 474 -6.15 -19.11 -3.35
C SER A 474 -6.32 -17.77 -4.11
N GLY A 475 -6.28 -17.79 -5.45
CA GLY A 475 -6.37 -16.61 -6.31
C GLY A 475 -5.03 -16.09 -6.85
N LYS A 476 -3.92 -16.77 -6.54
CA LYS A 476 -2.57 -16.39 -6.99
C LYS A 476 -2.45 -16.23 -8.51
N SER A 477 -2.79 -17.25 -9.28
CA SER A 477 -2.68 -17.24 -10.75
C SER A 477 -3.61 -16.20 -11.39
N TYR A 478 -4.75 -15.93 -10.76
CA TYR A 478 -5.67 -14.87 -11.16
C TYR A 478 -5.02 -13.49 -11.04
N PHE A 479 -4.38 -13.20 -9.90
CA PHE A 479 -3.58 -11.99 -9.69
C PHE A 479 -2.47 -11.85 -10.73
N LEU A 480 -1.72 -12.92 -10.99
CA LEU A 480 -0.60 -12.89 -11.93
C LEU A 480 -1.06 -12.60 -13.37
N LYS A 481 -2.14 -13.23 -13.82
CA LYS A 481 -2.75 -12.96 -15.12
C LYS A 481 -3.21 -11.50 -15.23
N ARG A 482 -3.84 -10.97 -14.17
CA ARG A 482 -4.19 -9.57 -14.09
C ARG A 482 -2.97 -8.66 -14.25
N LEU A 483 -1.92 -8.94 -13.49
CA LEU A 483 -0.67 -8.16 -13.54
C LEU A 483 -0.04 -8.18 -14.93
N CYS A 484 -0.08 -9.32 -15.63
CA CYS A 484 0.35 -9.42 -17.03
C CYS A 484 -0.46 -8.51 -17.95
N TRP A 485 -1.80 -8.58 -17.86
CA TRP A 485 -2.69 -7.79 -18.71
C TRP A 485 -2.48 -6.29 -18.52
N ASP A 486 -2.47 -5.84 -17.26
CA ASP A 486 -2.30 -4.42 -16.91
C ASP A 486 -0.92 -3.89 -17.35
N THR A 487 0.13 -4.71 -17.21
CA THR A 487 1.50 -4.34 -17.63
C THR A 487 1.58 -4.18 -19.14
N ILE A 488 1.00 -5.10 -19.91
CA ILE A 488 0.97 -5.04 -21.37
C ILE A 488 0.12 -3.85 -21.85
N ALA A 489 -1.03 -3.62 -21.22
CA ALA A 489 -1.91 -2.50 -21.55
C ALA A 489 -1.23 -1.13 -21.32
N ARG A 490 -0.29 -1.04 -20.37
CA ARG A 490 0.56 0.13 -20.09
C ARG A 490 1.80 0.22 -21.01
N GLY A 491 1.92 -0.64 -22.01
CA GLY A 491 3.04 -0.67 -22.96
C GLY A 491 4.24 -1.50 -22.53
N GLY A 492 4.15 -2.23 -21.42
CA GLY A 492 5.19 -3.15 -20.97
C GLY A 492 5.25 -4.43 -21.81
N GLN A 493 6.27 -5.26 -21.54
CA GLN A 493 6.46 -6.58 -22.13
C GLN A 493 6.46 -7.64 -21.05
N VAL A 494 5.78 -8.77 -21.28
CA VAL A 494 5.75 -9.89 -20.33
C VAL A 494 6.13 -11.18 -21.03
N VAL A 495 6.97 -11.97 -20.38
CA VAL A 495 7.33 -13.33 -20.82
C VAL A 495 6.93 -14.30 -19.71
N THR A 496 6.25 -15.38 -20.05
CA THR A 496 5.86 -16.41 -19.07
C THR A 496 6.05 -17.82 -19.59
N ILE A 497 6.10 -18.78 -18.68
CA ILE A 497 6.15 -20.20 -18.97
C ILE A 497 4.84 -20.83 -18.52
N ASP A 498 4.11 -21.43 -19.44
CA ASP A 498 2.88 -22.18 -19.16
C ASP A 498 3.15 -23.69 -19.24
N ARG A 499 3.01 -24.38 -18.13
CA ARG A 499 3.20 -25.83 -18.01
C ARG A 499 1.90 -26.60 -17.99
N THR A 500 0.77 -25.90 -17.99
CA THR A 500 -0.54 -26.55 -17.90
C THR A 500 -0.91 -27.23 -19.23
N ALA A 501 -1.52 -28.41 -19.13
CA ALA A 501 -1.97 -29.14 -20.31
C ALA A 501 -3.06 -28.39 -21.08
N ILE A 502 -3.85 -27.58 -20.38
CA ILE A 502 -4.94 -26.78 -20.96
C ILE A 502 -4.47 -25.46 -21.56
N GLY A 503 -3.23 -25.03 -21.29
CA GLY A 503 -2.70 -23.75 -21.79
C GLY A 503 -3.39 -22.55 -21.15
N GLU A 504 -3.30 -22.41 -19.83
CA GLU A 504 -3.98 -21.32 -19.10
C GLU A 504 -3.52 -19.93 -19.54
N TYR A 505 -2.21 -19.72 -19.69
CA TYR A 505 -1.65 -18.47 -20.19
C TYR A 505 -1.78 -18.35 -21.72
N VAL A 506 -1.83 -19.49 -22.43
CA VAL A 506 -2.11 -19.51 -23.88
C VAL A 506 -3.52 -18.97 -24.16
N THR A 507 -4.54 -19.49 -23.47
CA THR A 507 -5.92 -19.02 -23.60
C THR A 507 -6.05 -17.55 -23.13
N PHE A 508 -5.32 -17.17 -22.09
CA PHE A 508 -5.34 -15.80 -21.57
C PHE A 508 -4.68 -14.82 -22.56
N ALA A 509 -3.66 -15.23 -23.30
CA ALA A 509 -2.95 -14.40 -24.26
C ALA A 509 -3.89 -13.79 -25.31
N ASP A 510 -4.91 -14.51 -25.77
CA ASP A 510 -5.89 -14.02 -26.73
C ASP A 510 -6.73 -12.82 -26.21
N THR A 511 -6.73 -12.59 -24.89
CA THR A 511 -7.48 -11.49 -24.26
C THR A 511 -6.61 -10.29 -23.93
N THR A 512 -5.30 -10.41 -24.08
CA THR A 512 -4.35 -9.33 -23.75
C THR A 512 -4.24 -8.33 -24.90
N PRO A 513 -4.09 -7.04 -24.59
CA PRO A 513 -3.82 -6.06 -25.64
C PRO A 513 -2.40 -6.23 -26.18
N GLY A 514 -2.19 -5.86 -27.43
CA GLY A 514 -0.88 -5.93 -28.05
C GLY A 514 -0.65 -7.26 -28.80
N ARG A 515 0.61 -7.44 -29.20
CA ARG A 515 1.01 -8.58 -30.02
C ARG A 515 1.41 -9.75 -29.12
N CYS A 516 0.69 -10.87 -29.22
CA CYS A 516 0.95 -12.08 -28.47
C CYS A 516 1.68 -13.12 -29.35
N GLN A 517 2.59 -13.86 -28.74
CA GLN A 517 3.27 -14.98 -29.36
C GLN A 517 3.29 -16.16 -28.39
N VAL A 518 2.81 -17.31 -28.88
CA VAL A 518 2.86 -18.58 -28.15
C VAL A 518 3.90 -19.48 -28.80
N ILE A 519 4.89 -19.90 -28.02
CA ILE A 519 5.95 -20.80 -28.46
C ILE A 519 5.73 -22.14 -27.78
N ARG A 520 5.33 -23.14 -28.57
CA ARG A 520 5.12 -24.49 -28.05
C ARG A 520 6.46 -25.24 -27.94
N LEU A 521 6.76 -25.67 -26.72
CA LEU A 521 7.95 -26.46 -26.43
C LEU A 521 7.64 -27.95 -26.57
N SER A 522 7.69 -28.43 -27.78
CA SER A 522 7.46 -29.86 -28.14
C SER A 522 8.49 -30.35 -29.14
N ALA A 523 8.61 -31.67 -29.29
CA ALA A 523 9.50 -32.29 -30.27
C ALA A 523 9.23 -31.86 -31.72
N ASP A 524 8.01 -31.43 -32.02
CA ASP A 524 7.56 -31.02 -33.36
C ASP A 524 7.68 -29.51 -33.59
N SER A 525 8.29 -28.78 -32.68
CA SER A 525 8.45 -27.33 -32.81
C SER A 525 9.56 -26.97 -33.80
N ASP A 526 9.29 -26.01 -34.68
CA ASP A 526 10.27 -25.47 -35.63
C ASP A 526 11.21 -24.44 -35.00
N VAL A 527 11.03 -24.15 -33.70
CA VAL A 527 11.80 -23.16 -32.96
C VAL A 527 12.99 -23.80 -32.27
N CYS A 528 14.14 -23.13 -32.33
CA CYS A 528 15.37 -23.56 -31.64
C CYS A 528 15.77 -22.56 -30.53
N LEU A 529 16.07 -23.12 -29.35
CA LEU A 529 16.58 -22.39 -28.18
C LEU A 529 18.10 -22.55 -28.03
N ASP A 530 18.84 -22.90 -29.08
CA ASP A 530 20.30 -23.07 -29.06
C ASP A 530 20.97 -21.81 -28.43
N PRO A 531 21.61 -21.94 -27.28
CA PRO A 531 22.22 -20.81 -26.60
C PRO A 531 23.36 -20.17 -27.39
N LEU A 532 24.05 -20.89 -28.23
CA LEU A 532 25.09 -20.34 -29.11
C LEU A 532 24.50 -19.43 -30.19
N ARG A 533 23.24 -19.61 -30.55
CA ARG A 533 22.53 -18.82 -31.57
C ARG A 533 21.63 -17.74 -30.94
N CYS A 534 21.13 -18.02 -29.74
CA CYS A 534 20.23 -17.09 -29.00
C CYS A 534 20.96 -16.00 -28.23
N PHE A 535 22.22 -16.20 -27.84
CA PHE A 535 22.98 -15.25 -27.02
C PHE A 535 24.24 -14.74 -27.75
N ALA A 536 24.87 -13.70 -27.21
CA ALA A 536 26.08 -13.09 -27.75
C ALA A 536 27.13 -12.85 -26.66
N GLY A 537 28.40 -12.72 -27.01
CA GLY A 537 29.48 -12.42 -26.07
C GLY A 537 29.62 -13.45 -24.93
N ASP A 538 29.98 -12.98 -23.74
CA ASP A 538 30.19 -13.82 -22.55
C ASP A 538 28.93 -14.53 -22.05
N GLU A 539 27.76 -13.94 -22.30
CA GLU A 539 26.49 -14.55 -21.92
C GLU A 539 26.24 -15.84 -22.70
N ARG A 540 26.59 -15.88 -23.97
CA ARG A 540 26.57 -17.09 -24.83
C ARG A 540 27.29 -18.24 -24.16
N ILE A 541 28.52 -18.01 -23.72
CA ILE A 541 29.36 -19.01 -23.06
C ILE A 541 28.76 -19.45 -21.74
N THR A 542 28.36 -18.50 -20.92
CA THR A 542 27.82 -18.76 -19.57
C THR A 542 26.55 -19.60 -19.62
N VAL A 543 25.61 -19.24 -20.50
CA VAL A 543 24.32 -19.96 -20.63
C VAL A 543 24.56 -21.35 -21.23
N THR A 544 25.43 -21.46 -22.24
CA THR A 544 25.79 -22.77 -22.86
C THR A 544 26.42 -23.71 -21.83
N LEU A 545 27.37 -23.22 -21.05
CA LEU A 545 28.00 -24.01 -19.99
C LEU A 545 26.99 -24.42 -18.92
N GLY A 546 26.11 -23.51 -18.49
CA GLY A 546 25.07 -23.81 -17.53
C GLY A 546 24.13 -24.93 -18.04
N PHE A 547 23.64 -24.81 -19.27
CA PHE A 547 22.75 -25.79 -19.89
C PHE A 547 23.43 -27.17 -20.03
N LEU A 548 24.61 -27.22 -20.64
CA LEU A 548 25.31 -28.48 -20.86
C LEU A 548 25.80 -29.12 -19.55
N SER A 549 26.18 -28.34 -18.54
CA SER A 549 26.51 -28.84 -17.21
C SER A 549 25.32 -29.47 -16.49
N LEU A 550 24.11 -28.90 -16.65
CA LEU A 550 22.88 -29.50 -16.15
C LEU A 550 22.58 -30.85 -16.81
N LEU A 551 22.72 -30.93 -18.14
CA LEU A 551 22.54 -32.19 -18.87
C LEU A 551 23.56 -33.24 -18.49
N ALA A 552 24.81 -32.84 -18.39
CA ALA A 552 25.92 -33.75 -18.13
C ALA A 552 26.03 -34.17 -16.66
N GLY A 553 25.42 -33.39 -15.74
CA GLY A 553 25.56 -33.61 -14.30
C GLY A 553 27.00 -33.40 -13.82
N CYS A 554 27.80 -32.57 -14.51
CA CYS A 554 29.20 -32.34 -14.19
C CYS A 554 29.45 -31.02 -13.45
N SER A 555 30.37 -31.02 -12.51
CA SER A 555 30.84 -29.81 -11.83
C SER A 555 31.92 -29.12 -12.64
N GLY A 556 31.94 -27.79 -12.66
CA GLY A 556 33.01 -27.03 -13.30
C GLY A 556 34.44 -27.31 -12.74
N ARG A 557 34.55 -28.03 -11.62
CA ARG A 557 35.83 -28.45 -11.01
C ARG A 557 36.23 -29.89 -11.38
N SER A 558 35.38 -30.64 -12.06
CA SER A 558 35.68 -31.98 -12.51
C SER A 558 36.47 -31.95 -13.83
N GLU A 559 37.16 -33.05 -14.16
CA GLU A 559 37.81 -33.19 -15.45
C GLU A 559 36.85 -33.06 -16.64
N GLU A 560 35.62 -33.63 -16.49
CA GLU A 560 34.56 -33.48 -17.47
C GLU A 560 34.10 -32.02 -17.61
N GLY A 561 34.00 -31.27 -16.49
CA GLY A 561 33.67 -29.84 -16.51
C GLY A 561 34.73 -28.98 -17.19
N ALA A 562 36.03 -29.34 -17.01
CA ALA A 562 37.14 -28.67 -17.69
C ALA A 562 37.11 -28.94 -19.21
N ALA A 563 36.90 -30.20 -19.61
CA ALA A 563 36.76 -30.58 -21.02
C ALA A 563 35.54 -29.90 -21.70
N LEU A 564 34.40 -29.78 -20.96
CA LEU A 564 33.25 -29.05 -21.44
C LEU A 564 33.55 -27.56 -21.66
N ALA A 565 34.20 -26.93 -20.69
CA ALA A 565 34.56 -25.52 -20.79
C ALA A 565 35.49 -25.23 -21.96
N GLU A 566 36.49 -26.09 -22.17
CA GLU A 566 37.41 -25.98 -23.28
C GLU A 566 36.68 -26.12 -24.62
N ALA A 567 35.81 -27.12 -24.76
CA ALA A 567 34.99 -27.34 -25.96
C ALA A 567 34.08 -26.15 -26.28
N VAL A 568 33.36 -25.62 -25.27
CA VAL A 568 32.49 -24.47 -25.45
C VAL A 568 33.26 -23.21 -25.84
N HIS A 569 34.38 -22.94 -25.19
CA HIS A 569 35.23 -21.79 -25.56
C HIS A 569 35.83 -21.91 -26.95
N HIS A 570 36.14 -23.13 -27.39
CA HIS A 570 36.70 -23.38 -28.74
C HIS A 570 35.63 -23.15 -29.82
N ILE A 571 34.39 -23.57 -29.58
CA ILE A 571 33.32 -23.55 -30.55
C ILE A 571 32.50 -22.24 -30.53
N ALA A 572 32.59 -21.40 -29.50
CA ALA A 572 31.77 -20.23 -29.33
C ALA A 572 31.99 -19.10 -30.36
N ALA A 573 31.92 -19.45 -31.66
CA ALA A 573 31.94 -18.51 -32.78
C ALA A 573 30.55 -18.10 -33.20
N ASP A 574 30.39 -17.03 -34.02
CA ASP A 574 29.10 -16.45 -34.36
C ASP A 574 28.16 -17.35 -35.18
N SER A 575 28.70 -18.35 -35.87
CA SER A 575 27.91 -19.29 -36.67
C SER A 575 27.84 -20.71 -36.08
N ALA A 576 28.36 -20.91 -34.88
CA ALA A 576 28.40 -22.20 -34.22
C ALA A 576 27.03 -22.65 -33.70
N ARG A 577 26.82 -23.95 -33.64
CA ARG A 577 25.63 -24.60 -33.09
C ARG A 577 26.01 -25.43 -31.88
N LEU A 578 25.02 -25.66 -31.02
CA LEU A 578 25.22 -26.48 -29.82
C LEU A 578 25.67 -27.91 -30.15
N GLY A 579 25.23 -28.46 -31.31
CA GLY A 579 25.71 -29.74 -31.82
C GLY A 579 27.20 -29.77 -32.07
N ASP A 580 27.83 -28.68 -32.52
CA ASP A 580 29.26 -28.61 -32.85
C ASP A 580 30.14 -28.82 -31.60
N VAL A 581 29.61 -28.45 -30.40
CA VAL A 581 30.28 -28.70 -29.11
C VAL A 581 30.40 -30.22 -28.86
N ILE A 582 29.32 -30.96 -29.13
CA ILE A 582 29.30 -32.42 -28.97
C ILE A 582 30.24 -33.07 -29.97
N ASP A 583 30.22 -32.63 -31.22
CA ASP A 583 31.07 -33.13 -32.27
C ASP A 583 32.57 -32.85 -31.95
N HIS A 584 32.91 -31.67 -31.38
CA HIS A 584 34.23 -31.34 -30.90
C HIS A 584 34.69 -32.26 -29.77
N LEU A 585 33.81 -32.53 -28.78
CA LEU A 585 34.06 -33.46 -27.69
C LEU A 585 34.34 -34.89 -28.21
N HIS A 586 33.63 -35.35 -29.24
CA HIS A 586 33.94 -36.63 -29.92
C HIS A 586 35.32 -36.63 -30.53
N HIS A 587 35.69 -35.58 -31.26
CA HIS A 587 37.00 -35.46 -31.88
C HIS A 587 38.14 -35.46 -30.86
N ALA A 588 37.97 -34.74 -29.74
CA ALA A 588 38.93 -34.71 -28.64
C ALA A 588 39.02 -36.07 -27.94
N GLY A 589 37.89 -36.74 -27.71
CA GLY A 589 37.83 -38.07 -27.10
C GLY A 589 38.43 -39.20 -27.94
N ASP A 590 38.31 -39.11 -29.28
CA ASP A 590 38.80 -40.11 -30.23
C ASP A 590 40.15 -39.76 -30.89
N SER A 591 40.80 -38.69 -30.43
CA SER A 591 42.10 -38.26 -30.92
C SER A 591 43.14 -39.39 -30.83
N THR A 592 43.81 -39.66 -31.92
CA THR A 592 44.89 -40.70 -32.01
C THR A 592 46.15 -40.26 -31.33
N THR A 593 46.42 -38.97 -31.20
CA THR A 593 47.63 -38.40 -30.61
C THR A 593 47.52 -38.19 -29.11
N ARG A 594 46.36 -37.73 -28.62
CA ARG A 594 46.08 -37.47 -27.18
C ARG A 594 44.59 -37.68 -26.90
N PRO A 595 44.17 -38.93 -26.70
CA PRO A 595 42.76 -39.19 -26.38
C PRO A 595 42.37 -38.60 -25.03
N ASP A 596 41.21 -37.92 -24.98
CA ASP A 596 40.63 -37.40 -23.76
C ASP A 596 39.46 -38.29 -23.29
N PRO A 597 39.65 -39.11 -22.23
CA PRO A 597 38.59 -40.00 -21.74
C PRO A 597 37.40 -39.22 -21.16
N ALA A 598 37.62 -38.03 -20.58
CA ALA A 598 36.55 -37.19 -20.02
C ALA A 598 35.67 -36.62 -21.15
N ALA A 599 36.29 -36.08 -22.21
CA ALA A 599 35.61 -35.61 -23.40
C ALA A 599 34.78 -36.73 -24.07
N ARG A 600 35.35 -37.96 -24.20
CA ARG A 600 34.64 -39.11 -24.76
C ARG A 600 33.40 -39.50 -23.91
N SER A 601 33.54 -39.55 -22.57
CA SER A 601 32.43 -39.85 -21.66
C SER A 601 31.33 -38.84 -21.80
N LEU A 602 31.68 -37.57 -21.81
CA LEU A 602 30.80 -36.41 -21.90
C LEU A 602 30.03 -36.39 -23.23
N ALA A 603 30.76 -36.57 -24.35
CA ALA A 603 30.17 -36.62 -25.69
C ALA A 603 29.05 -37.65 -25.79
N ARG A 604 29.31 -38.88 -25.30
CA ARG A 604 28.31 -39.97 -25.32
C ARG A 604 27.05 -39.60 -24.48
N ARG A 605 27.24 -38.99 -23.34
CA ARG A 605 26.13 -38.54 -22.46
C ARG A 605 25.27 -37.47 -23.17
N LEU A 606 25.91 -36.46 -23.72
CA LEU A 606 25.25 -35.36 -24.40
C LEU A 606 24.56 -35.80 -25.69
N ASP A 607 25.13 -36.74 -26.44
CA ASP A 607 24.54 -37.34 -27.63
C ASP A 607 23.21 -38.06 -27.32
N HIS A 608 23.08 -38.64 -26.13
CA HIS A 608 21.83 -39.23 -25.69
C HIS A 608 20.71 -38.19 -25.63
N TYR A 609 20.96 -37.04 -25.00
CA TYR A 609 19.97 -35.95 -24.91
C TYR A 609 19.67 -35.31 -26.26
N ARG A 610 20.65 -35.18 -27.16
CA ARG A 610 20.47 -34.69 -28.52
C ARG A 610 19.47 -35.55 -29.32
N ARG A 611 19.40 -36.86 -29.06
CA ARG A 611 18.47 -37.81 -29.72
C ARG A 611 17.09 -37.89 -29.12
N LEU A 612 16.88 -37.37 -27.90
CA LEU A 612 15.53 -37.29 -27.32
C LEU A 612 14.65 -36.31 -28.09
N GLY A 613 13.35 -36.61 -28.23
CA GLY A 613 12.42 -35.76 -28.96
C GLY A 613 12.48 -34.27 -28.60
N PRO A 614 12.36 -33.90 -27.29
CA PRO A 614 12.49 -32.51 -26.86
C PRO A 614 13.89 -31.91 -27.02
N GLY A 615 14.95 -32.75 -27.20
CA GLY A 615 16.32 -32.29 -27.45
C GLY A 615 16.45 -31.45 -28.74
N ARG A 616 15.54 -31.63 -29.70
CA ARG A 616 15.50 -30.80 -30.93
C ARG A 616 15.32 -29.31 -30.62
N LEU A 617 14.69 -28.95 -29.51
CA LEU A 617 14.53 -27.55 -29.08
C LEU A 617 15.85 -26.84 -28.83
N ALA A 618 16.90 -27.58 -28.43
CA ALA A 618 18.24 -27.01 -28.17
C ALA A 618 19.27 -27.39 -29.25
N PHE A 619 19.18 -28.59 -29.79
CA PHE A 619 20.17 -29.15 -30.76
C PHE A 619 19.66 -29.18 -32.19
N GLY A 620 18.46 -28.75 -32.49
CA GLY A 620 17.84 -28.76 -33.81
C GLY A 620 18.30 -27.62 -34.70
N ASP A 621 17.90 -27.76 -36.00
CA ASP A 621 18.20 -26.78 -37.05
C ASP A 621 17.17 -25.66 -37.21
N GLY A 622 16.15 -25.60 -36.35
CA GLY A 622 15.09 -24.60 -36.36
C GLY A 622 15.61 -23.16 -36.29
N ASP A 623 14.78 -22.20 -36.63
CA ASP A 623 15.12 -20.78 -36.52
C ASP A 623 15.22 -20.33 -35.04
N PRO A 624 16.14 -19.43 -34.71
CA PRO A 624 16.18 -18.82 -33.39
C PRO A 624 14.85 -18.10 -33.08
N VAL A 625 14.41 -18.17 -31.84
CA VAL A 625 13.18 -17.53 -31.39
C VAL A 625 13.20 -16.03 -31.68
N GLN A 626 12.21 -15.52 -32.43
CA GLN A 626 11.99 -14.08 -32.57
C GLN A 626 11.19 -13.58 -31.37
N LEU A 627 11.64 -12.48 -30.77
CA LEU A 627 11.31 -12.12 -29.38
C LEU A 627 10.79 -10.69 -29.23
N ASP A 628 10.00 -10.23 -30.21
CA ASP A 628 9.50 -8.84 -30.24
C ASP A 628 8.01 -8.67 -29.86
N ALA A 629 7.37 -9.75 -29.39
CA ALA A 629 6.00 -9.71 -28.93
C ALA A 629 5.85 -8.98 -27.59
N ASP A 630 4.66 -8.41 -27.33
CA ASP A 630 4.33 -7.75 -26.08
C ASP A 630 4.04 -8.76 -24.96
N PHE A 631 3.40 -9.88 -25.36
CA PHE A 631 3.21 -11.03 -24.49
C PHE A 631 3.78 -12.30 -25.15
N LEU A 632 4.77 -12.88 -24.51
CA LEU A 632 5.44 -14.10 -24.97
C LEU A 632 5.13 -15.25 -24.01
N VAL A 633 4.51 -16.31 -24.50
CA VAL A 633 4.16 -17.49 -23.72
C VAL A 633 4.91 -18.70 -24.22
N PHE A 634 5.79 -19.26 -23.41
CA PHE A 634 6.42 -20.56 -23.65
C PHE A 634 5.52 -21.66 -23.11
N TRP A 635 4.87 -22.40 -23.99
CA TRP A 635 3.94 -23.46 -23.62
C TRP A 635 4.61 -24.83 -23.64
N ALA A 636 4.71 -25.47 -22.46
CA ALA A 636 5.41 -26.72 -22.22
C ALA A 636 4.51 -27.84 -21.64
N PRO A 637 3.40 -28.23 -22.31
CA PRO A 637 2.38 -29.11 -21.72
C PRO A 637 2.87 -30.56 -21.47
N HIS A 638 3.88 -31.02 -22.19
CA HIS A 638 4.38 -32.41 -22.14
C HIS A 638 5.85 -32.50 -21.74
N LEU A 639 6.43 -31.43 -21.20
CA LEU A 639 7.81 -31.47 -20.75
C LEU A 639 7.89 -32.28 -19.45
N ALA A 640 8.62 -33.39 -19.50
CA ALA A 640 8.84 -34.22 -18.31
C ALA A 640 9.67 -33.44 -17.29
N LEU A 641 9.19 -33.34 -16.06
CA LEU A 641 9.89 -32.69 -14.97
C LEU A 641 9.76 -33.57 -13.72
N ALA A 642 10.86 -33.76 -13.00
CA ALA A 642 10.83 -34.40 -11.71
C ALA A 642 10.05 -33.55 -10.70
N ASP A 643 9.46 -34.21 -9.73
CA ASP A 643 8.78 -33.55 -8.63
C ASP A 643 9.79 -32.83 -7.70
N ARG A 644 9.26 -31.96 -6.82
CA ARG A 644 10.06 -31.18 -5.89
C ARG A 644 10.92 -32.05 -4.95
N ASP A 645 10.32 -33.10 -4.41
CA ASP A 645 11.00 -33.97 -3.43
C ASP A 645 12.18 -34.72 -4.08
N THR A 646 12.01 -35.13 -5.35
CA THR A 646 13.07 -35.71 -6.16
C THR A 646 14.23 -34.74 -6.38
N LEU A 647 13.95 -33.46 -6.63
CA LEU A 647 14.99 -32.46 -6.88
C LEU A 647 15.77 -32.05 -5.63
N ILE A 648 15.12 -31.99 -4.48
CA ILE A 648 15.73 -31.59 -3.21
C ILE A 648 16.54 -32.73 -2.59
N ASN A 649 16.13 -33.98 -2.81
CA ASN A 649 16.79 -35.14 -2.26
C ASN A 649 17.88 -35.64 -3.21
N GLU A 650 19.16 -35.49 -2.83
CA GLU A 650 20.30 -35.88 -3.64
C GLU A 650 20.28 -37.36 -4.09
N HIS A 651 19.72 -38.25 -3.27
CA HIS A 651 19.60 -39.67 -3.61
C HIS A 651 18.56 -39.91 -4.70
N LEU A 652 17.39 -39.24 -4.61
CA LEU A 652 16.35 -39.33 -5.63
C LEU A 652 16.76 -38.59 -6.93
N ALA A 653 17.44 -37.47 -6.81
CA ALA A 653 17.94 -36.71 -7.97
C ALA A 653 18.89 -37.55 -8.85
N ARG A 654 19.63 -38.50 -8.28
CA ARG A 654 20.48 -39.45 -9.04
C ARG A 654 19.66 -40.49 -9.79
N GLN A 655 18.39 -40.63 -9.52
CA GLN A 655 17.47 -41.60 -10.15
C GLN A 655 16.53 -40.92 -11.17
N MET A 656 16.74 -39.65 -11.44
CA MET A 656 15.94 -38.94 -12.46
C MET A 656 16.06 -39.58 -13.83
N LEU A 657 14.97 -39.61 -14.55
CA LEU A 657 14.93 -40.05 -15.93
C LEU A 657 15.64 -39.04 -16.86
N PRO A 658 16.29 -39.49 -17.94
CA PRO A 658 16.92 -38.55 -18.89
C PRO A 658 15.98 -37.48 -19.44
N GLU A 659 14.72 -37.79 -19.68
CA GLU A 659 13.70 -36.85 -20.12
C GLU A 659 13.41 -35.76 -19.07
N GLU A 660 13.45 -36.10 -17.76
CA GLU A 660 13.29 -35.14 -16.67
C GLU A 660 14.49 -34.20 -16.56
N ILE A 661 15.71 -34.74 -16.69
CA ILE A 661 16.93 -33.94 -16.68
C ILE A 661 16.90 -32.95 -17.87
N LEU A 662 16.54 -33.43 -19.07
CA LEU A 662 16.43 -32.59 -20.25
C LEU A 662 15.33 -31.51 -20.04
N GLY A 663 14.20 -31.88 -19.44
CA GLY A 663 13.13 -30.96 -19.14
C GLY A 663 13.57 -29.81 -18.26
N HIS A 664 14.27 -30.08 -17.16
CA HIS A 664 14.83 -29.05 -16.27
C HIS A 664 15.87 -28.17 -16.96
N ALA A 665 16.74 -28.76 -17.79
CA ALA A 665 17.73 -27.99 -18.56
C ALA A 665 17.05 -27.07 -19.61
N LEU A 666 15.96 -27.52 -20.25
CA LEU A 666 15.17 -26.68 -21.17
C LEU A 666 14.46 -25.54 -20.45
N ILE A 667 13.90 -25.74 -19.24
CA ILE A 667 13.35 -24.67 -18.41
C ILE A 667 14.41 -23.62 -18.07
N TYR A 668 15.64 -24.05 -17.75
CA TYR A 668 16.75 -23.12 -17.54
C TYR A 668 17.04 -22.26 -18.80
N LEU A 669 17.05 -22.86 -19.99
CA LEU A 669 17.24 -22.12 -21.25
C LEU A 669 16.11 -21.13 -21.49
N VAL A 670 14.87 -21.54 -21.32
CA VAL A 670 13.69 -20.67 -21.46
C VAL A 670 13.79 -19.48 -20.49
N ALA A 671 14.22 -19.73 -19.24
CA ALA A 671 14.40 -18.67 -18.26
C ALA A 671 15.53 -17.70 -18.66
N ALA A 672 16.64 -18.22 -19.19
CA ALA A 672 17.74 -17.38 -19.68
C ALA A 672 17.29 -16.52 -20.89
N VAL A 673 16.55 -17.10 -21.82
CA VAL A 673 15.95 -16.39 -22.97
C VAL A 673 14.96 -15.35 -22.50
N SER A 674 14.08 -15.68 -21.55
CA SER A 674 13.10 -14.74 -20.97
C SER A 674 13.79 -13.53 -20.35
N ARG A 675 14.85 -13.75 -19.56
CA ARG A 675 15.67 -12.65 -18.99
C ARG A 675 16.24 -11.76 -20.08
N ARG A 676 16.82 -12.32 -21.12
CA ARG A 676 17.38 -11.58 -22.24
C ARG A 676 16.31 -10.72 -22.93
N VAL A 677 15.12 -11.27 -23.18
CA VAL A 677 14.01 -10.56 -23.82
C VAL A 677 13.65 -9.33 -23.02
N VAL A 678 13.36 -9.50 -21.73
CA VAL A 678 12.88 -8.40 -20.87
C VAL A 678 13.95 -7.36 -20.59
N PHE A 679 15.24 -7.68 -20.77
CA PHE A 679 16.35 -6.73 -20.56
C PHE A 679 16.88 -6.12 -21.88
N SER A 680 16.35 -6.53 -23.02
CA SER A 680 16.83 -6.08 -24.33
C SER A 680 16.56 -4.60 -24.61
N ASN A 681 15.49 -4.04 -24.05
CA ASN A 681 15.07 -2.67 -24.26
C ASN A 681 14.88 -1.92 -22.91
N PRO A 682 15.87 -1.16 -22.42
CA PRO A 682 15.78 -0.47 -21.14
C PRO A 682 14.79 0.70 -21.14
N THR A 683 14.28 1.14 -22.30
CA THR A 683 13.26 2.20 -22.39
C THR A 683 11.84 1.67 -22.18
N ARG A 684 11.67 0.34 -22.21
CA ARG A 684 10.40 -0.35 -22.03
C ARG A 684 10.48 -1.23 -20.79
N PHE A 685 9.47 -1.19 -19.94
CA PHE A 685 9.41 -2.12 -18.81
C PHE A 685 9.17 -3.55 -19.30
N GLY A 686 9.96 -4.49 -18.80
CA GLY A 686 9.83 -5.91 -19.11
C GLY A 686 9.75 -6.77 -17.85
N ALA A 687 8.92 -7.81 -17.86
CA ALA A 687 8.79 -8.75 -16.76
C ALA A 687 8.87 -10.20 -17.22
N ALA A 688 9.70 -11.01 -16.55
CA ALA A 688 9.72 -12.47 -16.71
C ALA A 688 8.95 -13.10 -15.54
N LEU A 689 7.84 -13.74 -15.83
CA LEU A 689 6.97 -14.40 -14.86
C LEU A 689 7.22 -15.90 -14.84
N TYR A 690 7.54 -16.41 -13.67
CA TYR A 690 7.65 -17.85 -13.39
C TYR A 690 6.58 -18.28 -12.38
N ASP A 691 5.42 -18.73 -12.90
CA ASP A 691 4.41 -19.41 -12.08
C ASP A 691 4.92 -20.85 -11.84
N GLU A 692 4.95 -21.31 -10.59
CA GLU A 692 5.67 -22.50 -10.12
C GLU A 692 7.22 -22.34 -10.19
N ALA A 693 7.72 -21.24 -9.62
CA ALA A 693 9.14 -20.85 -9.64
C ALA A 693 10.09 -21.91 -9.02
N TRP A 694 9.57 -22.80 -8.15
CA TRP A 694 10.34 -23.89 -7.54
C TRP A 694 11.07 -24.78 -8.55
N VAL A 695 10.48 -24.96 -9.72
CA VAL A 695 11.09 -25.78 -10.79
C VAL A 695 12.44 -25.22 -11.25
N LEU A 696 12.51 -23.89 -11.37
CA LEU A 696 13.73 -23.16 -11.74
C LEU A 696 14.69 -23.06 -10.56
N LEU A 697 14.16 -22.77 -9.37
CA LEU A 697 14.93 -22.54 -8.16
C LEU A 697 15.49 -23.81 -7.53
N ALA A 698 15.05 -24.98 -7.94
CA ALA A 698 15.60 -26.25 -7.48
C ALA A 698 17.05 -26.50 -7.94
N SER A 699 17.50 -25.84 -9.00
CA SER A 699 18.87 -25.96 -9.51
C SER A 699 19.74 -24.76 -9.12
N PRO A 700 21.03 -24.96 -8.79
CA PRO A 700 21.95 -23.85 -8.49
C PRO A 700 22.11 -22.87 -9.67
N TYR A 701 22.05 -23.35 -10.90
CA TYR A 701 22.12 -22.50 -12.10
C TYR A 701 20.87 -21.64 -12.26
N GLY A 702 19.69 -22.20 -12.02
CA GLY A 702 18.44 -21.47 -12.01
C GLY A 702 18.35 -20.42 -10.89
N GLN A 703 18.76 -20.77 -9.67
CA GLN A 703 18.86 -19.82 -8.57
C GLN A 703 19.76 -18.63 -8.92
N ARG A 704 20.94 -18.92 -9.46
CA ARG A 704 21.89 -17.87 -9.87
C ARG A 704 21.29 -16.98 -10.97
N LEU A 705 20.63 -17.55 -11.97
CA LEU A 705 19.99 -16.83 -13.06
C LEU A 705 18.92 -15.86 -12.55
N VAL A 706 18.10 -16.32 -11.60
CA VAL A 706 17.04 -15.51 -10.98
C VAL A 706 17.64 -14.40 -10.12
N LEU A 707 18.62 -14.71 -9.27
CA LEU A 707 19.29 -13.73 -8.41
C LEU A 707 19.98 -12.63 -9.24
N GLU A 708 20.72 -13.00 -10.28
CA GLU A 708 21.36 -12.05 -11.19
C GLU A 708 20.29 -11.21 -11.91
N GLY A 709 19.19 -11.85 -12.36
CA GLY A 709 18.06 -11.16 -13.00
C GLY A 709 17.41 -10.12 -12.10
N ILE A 710 17.17 -10.44 -10.82
CA ILE A 710 16.60 -9.50 -9.86
C ILE A 710 17.56 -8.32 -9.59
N ARG A 711 18.87 -8.61 -9.41
CA ARG A 711 19.89 -7.58 -9.15
C ARG A 711 20.07 -6.62 -10.33
N ASP A 712 20.09 -7.15 -11.54
CA ASP A 712 20.32 -6.36 -12.75
C ASP A 712 19.04 -5.71 -13.29
N GLY A 713 17.87 -6.18 -12.91
CA GLY A 713 16.57 -5.69 -13.36
C GLY A 713 16.42 -4.17 -13.26
N ARG A 714 16.95 -3.56 -12.18
CA ARG A 714 16.93 -2.11 -11.98
C ARG A 714 17.66 -1.34 -13.10
N LYS A 715 18.75 -1.90 -13.64
CA LYS A 715 19.55 -1.24 -14.69
C LYS A 715 18.90 -1.36 -16.06
N HIS A 716 18.09 -2.38 -16.25
CA HIS A 716 17.48 -2.74 -17.53
C HIS A 716 15.99 -2.44 -17.61
N ASN A 717 15.43 -1.74 -16.61
CA ASN A 717 13.99 -1.50 -16.51
C ASN A 717 13.18 -2.81 -16.59
N GLY A 718 13.67 -3.84 -15.90
CA GLY A 718 13.10 -5.18 -15.96
C GLY A 718 12.85 -5.78 -14.58
N ALA A 719 12.03 -6.79 -14.53
CA ALA A 719 11.64 -7.49 -13.31
C ALA A 719 11.60 -9.01 -13.49
N ILE A 720 11.81 -9.71 -12.39
CA ILE A 720 11.54 -11.15 -12.27
C ILE A 720 10.37 -11.31 -11.31
N TRP A 721 9.27 -11.89 -11.77
CA TRP A 721 8.09 -12.18 -10.97
C TRP A 721 8.04 -13.68 -10.67
N LEU A 722 7.93 -14.01 -9.42
CA LEU A 722 7.97 -15.39 -8.94
C LEU A 722 6.63 -15.76 -8.31
N ALA A 723 6.18 -16.97 -8.54
CA ALA A 723 5.08 -17.50 -7.79
C ALA A 723 5.30 -18.96 -7.39
N SER A 724 4.78 -19.35 -6.25
CA SER A 724 4.80 -20.74 -5.79
C SER A 724 3.64 -21.04 -4.84
N GLN A 725 3.43 -22.34 -4.57
CA GLN A 725 2.41 -22.76 -3.62
C GLN A 725 2.88 -22.63 -2.18
N HIS A 726 4.15 -22.83 -1.93
CA HIS A 726 4.72 -22.79 -0.59
C HIS A 726 5.85 -21.73 -0.49
N PRO A 727 5.91 -20.95 0.61
CA PRO A 727 6.97 -19.93 0.79
C PRO A 727 8.39 -20.49 0.68
N ASN A 728 8.63 -21.68 1.25
CA ASN A 728 9.96 -22.35 1.23
C ASN A 728 10.45 -22.70 -0.19
N ASP A 729 9.56 -22.69 -1.17
CA ASP A 729 9.93 -22.95 -2.57
C ASP A 729 10.79 -21.85 -3.15
N LEU A 730 10.63 -20.64 -2.64
CA LEU A 730 11.39 -19.46 -3.03
C LEU A 730 12.75 -19.38 -2.30
N GLY A 731 13.02 -20.34 -1.40
CA GLY A 731 14.21 -20.31 -0.56
C GLY A 731 14.13 -19.29 0.57
N ALA A 732 15.20 -19.15 1.32
CA ALA A 732 15.34 -18.17 2.39
C ALA A 732 16.54 -17.26 2.13
N GLY A 733 16.60 -16.11 2.80
CA GLY A 733 17.73 -15.20 2.77
C GLY A 733 17.76 -14.29 1.54
N GLU A 734 18.89 -14.20 0.85
CA GLU A 734 19.18 -13.16 -0.12
C GLU A 734 18.13 -12.97 -1.22
N LEU A 735 17.55 -14.04 -1.75
CA LEU A 735 16.52 -13.94 -2.81
C LEU A 735 15.28 -13.21 -2.28
N VAL A 736 14.80 -13.61 -1.11
CA VAL A 736 13.60 -13.01 -0.49
C VAL A 736 13.86 -11.54 -0.13
N ASP A 737 15.06 -11.22 0.36
CA ASP A 737 15.43 -9.85 0.74
C ASP A 737 15.51 -8.89 -0.46
N LEU A 738 15.81 -9.42 -1.66
CA LEU A 738 15.85 -8.64 -2.89
C LEU A 738 14.47 -8.36 -3.50
N LEU A 739 13.42 -9.07 -3.07
CA LEU A 739 12.06 -8.84 -3.58
C LEU A 739 11.50 -7.52 -3.06
N GLY A 740 11.09 -6.65 -3.96
CA GLY A 740 10.48 -5.35 -3.61
C GLY A 740 9.08 -5.51 -3.03
N THR A 741 8.27 -6.40 -3.60
CA THR A 741 6.88 -6.64 -3.19
C THR A 741 6.64 -8.12 -2.93
N ARG A 742 5.92 -8.44 -1.86
CA ARG A 742 5.62 -9.83 -1.47
C ARG A 742 4.14 -9.98 -1.17
N LEU A 743 3.53 -11.03 -1.70
CA LEU A 743 2.12 -11.33 -1.50
C LEU A 743 1.96 -12.75 -0.92
N VAL A 744 1.19 -12.86 0.14
CA VAL A 744 0.82 -14.13 0.75
C VAL A 744 -0.69 -14.29 0.69
N PHE A 745 -1.13 -15.20 -0.17
CA PHE A 745 -2.50 -15.66 -0.24
C PHE A 745 -2.76 -16.77 0.81
N ARG A 746 -3.97 -17.34 0.82
CA ARG A 746 -4.32 -18.44 1.73
C ARG A 746 -3.24 -19.53 1.75
N GLN A 747 -2.84 -19.95 2.95
CA GLN A 747 -1.83 -20.96 3.18
C GLN A 747 -2.43 -22.21 3.88
N SER A 748 -1.73 -23.32 3.78
CA SER A 748 -1.96 -24.47 4.67
C SER A 748 -1.39 -24.21 6.06
N HIS A 749 -1.90 -24.90 7.09
CA HIS A 749 -1.45 -24.68 8.47
C HIS A 749 0.08 -24.85 8.66
N GLY A 750 0.70 -25.81 7.98
CA GLY A 750 2.15 -26.01 8.04
C GLY A 750 3.00 -24.95 7.32
N ALA A 751 2.37 -24.07 6.55
CA ALA A 751 3.05 -23.01 5.80
C ALA A 751 2.88 -21.61 6.44
N ILE A 752 2.21 -21.49 7.59
CA ILE A 752 1.94 -20.20 8.23
C ILE A 752 3.24 -19.55 8.74
N ASP A 753 4.05 -20.26 9.51
CA ASP A 753 5.32 -19.73 10.01
C ASP A 753 6.29 -19.38 8.86
N PRO A 754 6.50 -20.24 7.84
CA PRO A 754 7.24 -19.85 6.65
C PRO A 754 6.66 -18.62 5.91
N ALA A 755 5.34 -18.43 5.92
CA ALA A 755 4.70 -17.30 5.28
C ALA A 755 4.95 -15.98 6.04
N THR A 756 4.93 -16.00 7.36
CA THR A 756 5.29 -14.82 8.18
C THR A 756 6.77 -14.49 8.06
N GLU A 757 7.64 -15.50 7.97
CA GLU A 757 9.07 -15.32 7.68
C GLU A 757 9.29 -14.73 6.29
N PHE A 758 8.60 -15.25 5.28
CA PHE A 758 8.65 -14.71 3.90
C PHE A 758 8.19 -13.25 3.84
N LEU A 759 7.16 -12.87 4.60
CA LEU A 759 6.75 -11.48 4.73
C LEU A 759 7.73 -10.63 5.56
N GLY A 760 8.67 -11.25 6.29
CA GLY A 760 9.59 -10.58 7.19
C GLY A 760 8.94 -10.05 8.46
N VAL A 761 7.90 -10.72 8.93
CA VAL A 761 7.14 -10.41 10.16
C VAL A 761 7.03 -11.65 11.08
N ALA A 762 8.03 -12.48 11.04
CA ALA A 762 8.14 -13.61 11.97
C ALA A 762 8.00 -13.12 13.42
N GLY A 763 7.08 -13.74 14.18
CA GLY A 763 6.76 -13.31 15.54
C GLY A 763 5.70 -12.19 15.64
N SER A 764 5.03 -11.83 14.55
CA SER A 764 3.82 -11.03 14.60
C SER A 764 2.61 -11.92 14.90
N ASP A 765 1.98 -11.71 16.05
CA ASP A 765 0.77 -12.44 16.44
C ASP A 765 -0.40 -12.12 15.50
N ASP A 766 -0.58 -10.88 15.12
CA ASP A 766 -1.64 -10.43 14.21
C ASP A 766 -1.52 -11.08 12.83
N ALA A 767 -0.31 -11.09 12.24
CA ALA A 767 -0.07 -11.71 10.94
C ALA A 767 -0.31 -13.23 11.01
N THR A 768 0.17 -13.87 12.08
CA THR A 768 0.00 -15.29 12.31
C THR A 768 -1.48 -15.66 12.48
N GLU A 769 -2.22 -14.88 13.26
CA GLU A 769 -3.63 -15.12 13.53
C GLU A 769 -4.49 -14.96 12.26
N ILE A 770 -4.27 -13.92 11.47
CA ILE A 770 -5.05 -13.70 10.25
C ILE A 770 -4.79 -14.79 9.19
N LEU A 771 -3.54 -15.26 9.08
CA LEU A 771 -3.21 -16.40 8.21
C LEU A 771 -3.80 -17.71 8.73
N ARG A 772 -3.85 -17.90 10.05
CA ARG A 772 -4.42 -19.10 10.70
C ARG A 772 -5.94 -19.17 10.54
N ARG A 773 -6.64 -18.02 10.62
CA ARG A 773 -8.08 -17.93 10.34
C ARG A 773 -8.41 -18.31 8.90
N GLY A 774 -7.43 -18.20 8.01
CA GLY A 774 -7.57 -18.50 6.59
C GLY A 774 -8.12 -17.31 5.79
N LEU A 775 -7.46 -17.02 4.68
CA LEU A 775 -7.85 -15.94 3.78
C LEU A 775 -8.87 -16.45 2.75
N PRO A 776 -9.93 -15.69 2.44
CA PRO A 776 -10.79 -15.96 1.28
C PRO A 776 -10.01 -15.98 -0.02
N THR A 777 -10.53 -16.65 -1.05
CA THR A 777 -9.94 -16.62 -2.40
C THR A 777 -9.86 -15.18 -2.91
N GLY A 778 -8.70 -14.78 -3.44
CA GLY A 778 -8.46 -13.42 -3.93
C GLY A 778 -8.02 -12.43 -2.87
N ARG A 779 -7.96 -12.81 -1.59
CA ARG A 779 -7.43 -11.97 -0.51
C ARG A 779 -6.00 -12.36 -0.18
N CYS A 780 -5.16 -11.37 0.03
CA CYS A 780 -3.75 -11.59 0.40
C CYS A 780 -3.26 -10.59 1.44
N LEU A 781 -2.24 -10.99 2.20
CA LEU A 781 -1.36 -10.06 2.89
C LEU A 781 -0.31 -9.56 1.89
N LEU A 782 -0.28 -8.26 1.69
CA LEU A 782 0.65 -7.56 0.83
C LEU A 782 1.71 -6.86 1.67
N ARG A 783 2.99 -7.14 1.40
CA ARG A 783 4.10 -6.28 1.79
C ARG A 783 4.56 -5.49 0.58
N ASP A 784 4.46 -4.17 0.63
CA ASP A 784 4.84 -3.30 -0.46
C ASP A 784 6.34 -2.94 -0.45
N VAL A 785 6.78 -2.20 -1.46
CA VAL A 785 8.20 -1.78 -1.63
C VAL A 785 8.72 -0.87 -0.52
N ARG A 786 7.85 -0.37 0.34
CA ARG A 786 8.19 0.46 1.52
C ARG A 786 8.10 -0.32 2.84
N ASP A 787 8.05 -1.64 2.75
CA ASP A 787 7.94 -2.56 3.89
C ASP A 787 6.65 -2.38 4.73
N ARG A 788 5.56 -1.84 4.12
CA ARG A 788 4.25 -1.72 4.78
C ARG A 788 3.42 -2.95 4.47
N LEU A 789 2.69 -3.42 5.47
CA LEU A 789 1.80 -4.56 5.34
C LEU A 789 0.33 -4.15 5.44
N GLY A 790 -0.51 -4.88 4.72
CA GLY A 790 -1.96 -4.74 4.80
C GLY A 790 -2.67 -5.88 4.09
N LEU A 791 -3.93 -6.06 4.46
CA LEU A 791 -4.80 -7.06 3.88
C LEU A 791 -5.52 -6.48 2.68
N VAL A 792 -5.36 -7.11 1.52
CA VAL A 792 -5.88 -6.60 0.23
C VAL A 792 -6.80 -7.62 -0.42
N ASP A 793 -7.99 -7.17 -0.79
CA ASP A 793 -8.86 -7.88 -1.72
C ASP A 793 -8.49 -7.50 -3.15
N ILE A 794 -7.94 -8.47 -3.87
CA ILE A 794 -7.53 -8.29 -5.28
C ILE A 794 -8.79 -8.20 -6.14
N ILE A 795 -8.89 -7.14 -6.94
CA ILE A 795 -10.01 -7.01 -7.89
C ILE A 795 -9.73 -7.76 -9.19
N PRO A 796 -10.80 -8.23 -9.87
CA PRO A 796 -10.67 -8.94 -11.13
C PRO A 796 -10.10 -8.07 -12.26
N PRO A 797 -9.60 -8.68 -13.36
CA PRO A 797 -9.35 -7.96 -14.59
C PRO A 797 -10.59 -7.15 -15.03
N ILE A 798 -10.35 -5.96 -15.54
CA ILE A 798 -11.44 -5.02 -15.87
C ILE A 798 -12.24 -5.52 -17.07
N SER A 799 -11.57 -6.11 -18.07
CA SER A 799 -12.21 -6.70 -19.24
C SER A 799 -12.94 -8.01 -18.89
N ASP A 800 -14.20 -8.16 -19.30
CA ASP A 800 -14.98 -9.40 -19.08
C ASP A 800 -14.33 -10.62 -19.75
N ALA A 801 -13.77 -10.45 -20.96
CA ALA A 801 -13.04 -11.50 -21.65
C ALA A 801 -11.80 -11.96 -20.87
N ALA A 802 -10.99 -11.01 -20.38
CA ALA A 802 -9.83 -11.31 -19.55
C ALA A 802 -10.23 -11.94 -18.21
N ARG A 803 -11.35 -11.52 -17.63
CA ARG A 803 -11.89 -12.11 -16.39
C ARG A 803 -12.28 -13.56 -16.56
N GLN A 804 -12.99 -13.88 -17.65
CA GLN A 804 -13.37 -15.26 -17.97
C GLN A 804 -12.16 -16.14 -18.27
N ALA A 805 -11.17 -15.63 -19.02
CA ALA A 805 -9.95 -16.36 -19.33
C ALA A 805 -9.01 -16.50 -18.12
N ALA A 806 -9.09 -15.61 -17.16
CA ALA A 806 -8.32 -15.69 -15.91
C ALA A 806 -8.90 -16.70 -14.93
N ASP A 807 -10.22 -16.96 -14.99
CA ASP A 807 -10.90 -17.91 -14.11
C ASP A 807 -10.66 -19.34 -14.62
N THR A 808 -9.88 -20.11 -13.87
CA THR A 808 -9.57 -21.52 -14.17
C THR A 808 -10.44 -22.50 -13.38
N THR A 809 -11.48 -22.03 -12.69
CA THR A 809 -12.42 -22.87 -11.96
C THR A 809 -13.22 -23.71 -12.97
N PRO A 810 -13.20 -25.06 -12.89
CA PRO A 810 -13.96 -25.87 -13.83
C PRO A 810 -15.46 -25.58 -13.72
N THR A 811 -16.00 -24.86 -14.67
CA THR A 811 -17.46 -24.70 -14.82
C THR A 811 -18.01 -26.06 -15.26
N GLN A 812 -19.07 -26.54 -14.63
CA GLN A 812 -19.82 -27.72 -15.05
C GLN A 812 -20.54 -27.45 -16.39
N GLN A 813 -19.83 -27.28 -17.47
CA GLN A 813 -20.37 -27.27 -18.83
C GLN A 813 -19.74 -28.43 -19.62
N PRO A 814 -20.52 -29.14 -20.41
CA PRO A 814 -20.05 -30.32 -21.13
C PRO A 814 -18.98 -29.92 -22.13
N THR A 815 -17.89 -30.65 -22.10
CA THR A 815 -16.71 -30.57 -22.95
C THR A 815 -17.09 -30.46 -24.43
N ARG A 816 -16.90 -29.27 -25.03
CA ARG A 816 -16.77 -29.17 -26.48
C ARG A 816 -15.35 -29.55 -26.85
N SER A 817 -15.18 -30.70 -27.45
CA SER A 817 -13.94 -31.14 -28.09
C SER A 817 -13.54 -30.13 -29.16
N VAL A 818 -12.50 -29.37 -28.95
CA VAL A 818 -11.89 -28.51 -29.98
C VAL A 818 -10.95 -29.38 -30.77
N THR A 819 -11.46 -29.89 -31.89
CA THR A 819 -10.65 -30.36 -32.99
C THR A 819 -10.32 -29.15 -33.87
N ALA A 820 -9.16 -28.56 -33.66
CA ALA A 820 -8.65 -27.49 -34.50
C ALA A 820 -8.16 -28.09 -35.83
N GLN A 821 -8.96 -27.97 -36.86
CA GLN A 821 -8.48 -27.99 -38.26
C GLN A 821 -8.18 -26.55 -38.68
N VAL A 822 -6.92 -26.29 -38.91
CA VAL A 822 -6.46 -25.07 -39.62
C VAL A 822 -6.76 -25.28 -41.09
N ASP A 823 -7.74 -24.53 -41.62
CA ASP A 823 -7.97 -24.44 -43.05
C ASP A 823 -7.75 -23.01 -43.54
N THR A 824 -6.59 -22.79 -44.14
CA THR A 824 -6.25 -21.56 -44.82
C THR A 824 -6.67 -21.65 -46.26
N SER A 825 -7.88 -21.17 -46.59
CA SER A 825 -8.23 -20.67 -47.94
C SER A 825 -9.72 -20.44 -48.10
N ARG A 826 -10.20 -19.18 -48.09
CA ARG A 826 -11.18 -18.62 -49.05
C ARG A 826 -11.64 -17.21 -48.61
N PRO A 827 -11.76 -16.29 -49.55
CA PRO A 827 -12.27 -14.93 -49.25
C PRO A 827 -13.82 -14.89 -49.22
N PRO A 828 -14.44 -13.87 -48.63
CA PRO A 828 -15.87 -13.84 -48.37
C PRO A 828 -16.67 -13.44 -49.57
N GLN A 829 -17.73 -14.24 -49.86
CA GLN A 829 -18.81 -13.84 -50.73
C GLN A 829 -19.99 -13.30 -49.95
N ALA A 830 -20.46 -12.12 -50.36
CA ALA A 830 -21.69 -11.49 -49.93
C ALA A 830 -22.91 -12.26 -50.46
N SER A 831 -23.93 -12.47 -49.62
CA SER A 831 -25.29 -12.73 -50.08
C SER A 831 -26.34 -12.16 -49.11
N ASP A 832 -27.13 -11.25 -49.69
CA ASP A 832 -28.44 -10.78 -49.24
C ASP A 832 -29.36 -11.93 -48.76
N ARG A 833 -30.09 -11.67 -47.69
CA ARG A 833 -31.53 -12.04 -47.61
C ARG A 833 -32.26 -11.41 -46.42
N THR A 834 -33.36 -10.77 -46.76
CA THR A 834 -34.43 -10.10 -46.00
C THR A 834 -35.15 -11.03 -44.98
N PRO A 835 -35.77 -10.51 -43.91
CA PRO A 835 -36.48 -11.29 -42.92
C PRO A 835 -37.98 -11.43 -43.22
N PRO A 836 -38.66 -12.41 -42.66
CA PRO A 836 -40.13 -12.35 -42.52
C PRO A 836 -40.62 -12.39 -41.06
N GLY A 837 -41.56 -11.50 -40.78
CA GLY A 837 -42.80 -11.81 -40.11
C GLY A 837 -42.85 -11.96 -38.56
N SER A 838 -43.44 -10.93 -37.99
CA SER A 838 -44.04 -10.79 -36.68
C SER A 838 -44.77 -12.01 -36.09
N ALA A 839 -44.47 -12.32 -34.81
CA ALA A 839 -45.43 -12.99 -33.93
C ALA A 839 -45.40 -12.30 -32.55
N ARG A 840 -46.60 -11.91 -32.11
CA ARG A 840 -46.89 -11.24 -30.83
C ARG A 840 -46.59 -12.16 -29.64
N THR A 841 -45.88 -11.68 -28.63
CA THR A 841 -45.75 -12.31 -27.33
C THR A 841 -46.39 -11.44 -26.27
N PRO A 842 -47.05 -11.99 -25.24
CA PRO A 842 -47.79 -11.24 -24.24
C PRO A 842 -46.88 -10.72 -23.12
N THR A 843 -47.24 -9.55 -22.66
CA THR A 843 -46.65 -8.80 -21.55
C THR A 843 -46.81 -9.54 -20.21
N PRO A 844 -45.75 -9.70 -19.40
CA PRO A 844 -45.95 -10.10 -18.01
C PRO A 844 -46.11 -8.87 -17.08
N GLN A 845 -47.03 -8.98 -16.16
CA GLN A 845 -47.29 -8.03 -15.07
C GLN A 845 -46.14 -7.96 -14.05
N PRO A 846 -45.91 -6.83 -13.38
CA PRO A 846 -44.84 -6.71 -12.38
C PRO A 846 -45.25 -7.40 -11.06
N PRO A 847 -44.32 -8.06 -10.37
CA PRO A 847 -44.59 -8.60 -9.03
C PRO A 847 -44.49 -7.49 -7.96
N GLY A 848 -45.41 -7.54 -7.02
CA GLY A 848 -45.52 -6.66 -5.88
C GLY A 848 -44.36 -6.77 -4.88
N PRO A 849 -44.26 -5.82 -3.93
CA PRO A 849 -43.07 -5.67 -3.10
C PRO A 849 -42.93 -6.80 -2.07
N ARG A 850 -41.84 -7.54 -2.15
CA ARG A 850 -41.46 -8.50 -1.11
C ARG A 850 -40.80 -7.75 0.06
N ARG A 851 -41.43 -7.83 1.24
CA ARG A 851 -40.85 -7.42 2.54
C ARG A 851 -39.55 -8.17 2.78
N ARG A 852 -38.44 -7.44 2.90
CA ARG A 852 -37.16 -7.95 3.41
C ARG A 852 -37.30 -8.19 4.92
N ARG A 853 -37.18 -9.45 5.34
CA ARG A 853 -36.93 -9.81 6.74
C ARG A 853 -35.53 -9.36 7.12
N ARG A 854 -35.44 -8.47 8.09
CA ARG A 854 -34.20 -8.18 8.83
C ARG A 854 -33.88 -9.39 9.69
N THR A 855 -32.70 -9.94 9.53
CA THR A 855 -32.11 -10.92 10.46
C THR A 855 -31.28 -10.12 11.47
N PRO A 856 -31.55 -10.25 12.80
CA PRO A 856 -30.71 -9.61 13.80
C PRO A 856 -29.41 -10.40 13.97
N LEU A 857 -28.29 -9.69 13.96
CA LEU A 857 -26.99 -10.17 14.45
C LEU A 857 -27.03 -10.23 15.99
N ALA A 858 -27.68 -11.23 16.54
CA ALA A 858 -27.62 -11.60 17.94
C ALA A 858 -28.03 -13.06 18.04
N ASN A 859 -27.08 -13.98 17.85
CA ASN A 859 -27.13 -15.38 18.30
C ASN A 859 -25.95 -16.18 17.73
N VAL A 860 -24.73 -15.83 18.15
CA VAL A 860 -23.57 -16.73 18.12
C VAL A 860 -22.65 -16.43 19.33
N LEU A 861 -23.23 -16.41 20.53
CA LEU A 861 -22.48 -16.48 21.77
C LEU A 861 -23.46 -16.99 22.85
N ASP A 862 -23.87 -18.26 22.75
CA ASP A 862 -24.35 -19.04 23.87
C ASP A 862 -24.34 -20.52 23.43
N ASP A 863 -23.25 -21.20 23.70
CA ASP A 863 -23.19 -22.63 23.96
C ASP A 863 -21.76 -23.02 24.38
N THR A 864 -21.42 -22.73 25.62
CA THR A 864 -20.47 -23.54 26.39
C THR A 864 -20.64 -23.28 27.87
N THR A 865 -21.65 -23.92 28.48
CA THR A 865 -21.60 -24.28 29.89
C THR A 865 -22.22 -25.65 30.03
N GLY A 866 -21.42 -26.63 30.18
CA GLY A 866 -21.80 -27.99 30.65
C GLY A 866 -20.83 -28.40 31.76
N PRO A 867 -21.27 -29.07 32.82
CA PRO A 867 -20.66 -29.06 34.12
C PRO A 867 -19.62 -30.17 34.29
N THR A 868 -18.54 -29.91 34.94
CA THR A 868 -17.91 -30.50 36.16
C THR A 868 -16.58 -29.82 36.41
#